data_9ec35c7be6dcfc70fb59d95704014a45
#
_entry.id   9ec35c7be6dcfc70fb59d95704014a45
#
_cell.length_a   1.000
_cell.length_b   1.000
_cell.length_c   1.000
_cell.angle_alpha   90.00
_cell.angle_beta   90.00
_cell.angle_gamma   90.00
#
_symmetry.space_group_name_H-M   'P 1'
#
loop_
_entity.id
_entity.type
_entity.pdbx_description
1 polymer ?
#
loop_
_entity_poly.entity_id
_entity_poly.type
_entity_poly.pdbx_seq_one_letter_code
_entity_poly.pdbx_strand_id
1 'polypeptide(L)'
;RRTQHGRYQVRRLGRGSRGKSALIEIFDFCFGSSENNIPQGVITKYSVLFFVVFELDNCFLILARKAQDLRSAYIQQLSDLKKSFSLEDFNENLFIPLTDFKKQLGTYFGLNVTDIEENSDDALFRGKKKESPSIRNIVPYLIQNQNLITSKTLLFYRFNDQEKKRQTIEQFRIFAGFVDQRYFLCKQNINELNKKLRRLEAQRKWEENNKIKSDRRLRDLFSQFSSIVGYNLNPYNLEEVLKDPLTLIKKLDKQRENINEESQEFLRQLEELDSELSVEEGKNRELDRKLLNIRQTQKIQNEIKNGFNSIEIPSQAKIYKSQCPFCSSFVDSLSTEANELTNAINWLNKELAIFPIFDETFKIEEKRIFDEKEIILSRLTETRKKRDNLLRINQNLLNKNSLYKQASIILYKIEAEIELNTEARTDFDAEIFYIKNEIQKLTNLINGLYNVDKKMKESQDFINSSMNDLANRLDFEESYKPLKLDFNLSTFDLFNINEDGSRTSLSQMGSGANWLYSHLCLFMAFTRFFSHHIDTSLVPPILFLDQPSQVYFPITPKEDSNQKDDKTGDLFDFDDQNLREDDIRCVENFFDQIIDFNNKTKQQNSGIEPQIIITDHADNLKLKNGTFDDIVVARWRNQTSGLIDKTLF
;
A
#
# COMPACT_ATOMS: atom_id res chain seq x y z
N ARG A 1 -19.92 22.81 54.22
CA ARG A 1 -21.23 23.09 54.87
C ARG A 1 -21.55 21.90 55.76
N ARG A 2 -21.53 22.08 57.09
CA ARG A 2 -22.00 21.11 58.09
C ARG A 2 -23.51 21.08 57.97
N THR A 3 -24.08 19.92 57.62
CA THR A 3 -25.49 19.63 57.87
C THR A 3 -25.57 18.87 59.19
N GLN A 4 -26.46 19.37 60.04
CA GLN A 4 -26.80 18.77 61.33
C GLN A 4 -27.47 17.39 61.08
N HIS A 5 -26.71 16.34 61.09
CA HIS A 5 -27.01 14.97 61.47
C HIS A 5 -25.83 14.14 61.02
N GLY A 6 -25.04 13.76 62.03
CA GLY A 6 -23.76 13.03 61.82
C GLY A 6 -23.98 11.60 61.34
N ARG A 7 -24.19 11.41 60.04
CA ARG A 7 -24.00 10.13 59.39
C ARG A 7 -22.91 10.36 58.32
N TYR A 8 -21.71 9.94 58.63
CA TYR A 8 -20.66 9.77 57.62
C TYR A 8 -21.14 8.71 56.61
N GLN A 9 -21.65 9.11 55.47
CA GLN A 9 -21.74 8.23 54.33
C GLN A 9 -20.32 7.93 53.88
N VAL A 10 -19.81 6.75 54.27
CA VAL A 10 -18.67 6.17 53.61
C VAL A 10 -19.12 5.86 52.17
N ARG A 11 -18.81 6.74 51.24
CA ARG A 11 -18.88 6.39 49.83
C ARG A 11 -18.00 5.17 49.66
N ARG A 12 -18.61 4.01 49.49
CA ARG A 12 -17.90 2.82 48.96
C ARG A 12 -17.34 3.24 47.61
N LEU A 13 -16.04 3.55 47.57
CA LEU A 13 -15.27 3.63 46.37
C LEU A 13 -15.49 2.32 45.64
N GLY A 14 -16.05 2.36 44.42
CA GLY A 14 -16.32 1.17 43.63
C GLY A 14 -15.11 0.29 43.51
N ARG A 15 -15.32 -1.03 43.35
CA ARG A 15 -14.29 -2.06 43.15
C ARG A 15 -13.42 -1.82 41.91
N GLY A 16 -13.61 -0.70 41.16
CA GLY A 16 -12.93 -0.35 39.93
C GLY A 16 -11.54 0.24 40.16
N SER A 17 -10.60 -0.20 39.37
CA SER A 17 -9.27 0.34 39.07
C SER A 17 -8.21 0.22 40.19
N ARG A 18 -7.69 -0.99 40.34
CA ARG A 18 -6.41 -1.24 41.05
C ARG A 18 -5.19 -1.18 40.10
N GLY A 19 -5.39 -0.72 38.85
CA GLY A 19 -4.34 -0.55 37.87
C GLY A 19 -4.07 -1.77 36.98
N LYS A 20 -4.85 -2.85 37.04
CA LYS A 20 -4.65 -4.05 36.20
C LYS A 20 -4.69 -3.73 34.73
N SER A 21 -5.78 -3.18 34.23
CA SER A 21 -5.90 -2.74 32.83
C SER A 21 -4.95 -1.60 32.47
N ALA A 22 -4.48 -0.84 33.46
CA ALA A 22 -3.49 0.20 33.23
C ALA A 22 -2.12 -0.35 32.78
N LEU A 23 -1.79 -1.60 33.10
CA LEU A 23 -0.53 -2.22 32.65
C LEU A 23 -0.46 -2.27 31.11
N ILE A 24 -1.55 -2.62 30.46
CA ILE A 24 -1.63 -2.69 29.00
C ILE A 24 -1.49 -1.28 28.39
N GLU A 25 -2.18 -0.29 28.98
CA GLU A 25 -2.08 1.09 28.51
C GLU A 25 -0.68 1.69 28.76
N ILE A 26 -0.01 1.32 29.86
CA ILE A 26 1.39 1.69 30.13
C ILE A 26 2.31 1.05 29.10
N PHE A 27 2.11 -0.25 28.81
CA PHE A 27 2.88 -0.92 27.78
C PHE A 27 2.71 -0.23 26.42
N ASP A 28 1.47 0.01 25.96
CA ASP A 28 1.18 0.68 24.70
C ASP A 28 1.79 2.08 24.66
N PHE A 29 1.70 2.83 25.75
CA PHE A 29 2.29 4.16 25.87
C PHE A 29 3.82 4.13 25.76
N CYS A 30 4.49 3.27 26.52
CA CYS A 30 5.94 3.12 26.47
C CYS A 30 6.44 2.55 25.16
N PHE A 31 5.63 1.73 24.49
CA PHE A 31 5.93 1.22 23.13
C PHE A 31 5.73 2.26 22.02
N GLY A 32 5.49 3.52 22.38
CA GLY A 32 5.49 4.68 21.48
C GLY A 32 4.11 5.08 20.95
N SER A 33 3.03 4.87 21.72
CA SER A 33 1.72 5.44 21.40
C SER A 33 1.80 6.97 21.34
N SER A 34 1.11 7.59 20.39
CA SER A 34 0.94 9.05 20.34
C SER A 34 -0.09 9.55 21.35
N GLU A 35 -0.90 8.65 21.88
CA GLU A 35 -1.95 8.94 22.86
C GLU A 35 -1.57 8.37 24.23
N ASN A 36 -1.99 9.04 25.29
CA ASN A 36 -1.87 8.54 26.65
C ASN A 36 -3.26 8.14 27.14
N ASN A 37 -3.56 6.82 27.02
CA ASN A 37 -4.81 6.23 27.47
C ASN A 37 -4.73 5.67 28.88
N ILE A 38 -3.62 5.90 29.62
CA ILE A 38 -3.45 5.47 30.99
C ILE A 38 -4.56 6.10 31.86
N PRO A 39 -5.33 5.30 32.62
CA PRO A 39 -6.43 5.80 33.42
C PRO A 39 -6.03 6.93 34.35
N GLN A 40 -6.74 8.06 34.25
CA GLN A 40 -6.48 9.21 35.11
C GLN A 40 -6.81 8.89 36.57
N GLY A 41 -6.02 9.38 37.49
CA GLY A 41 -6.25 9.19 38.94
C GLY A 41 -4.94 8.96 39.70
N VAL A 42 -4.93 7.94 40.56
CA VAL A 42 -3.80 7.64 41.44
C VAL A 42 -2.52 7.37 40.64
N ILE A 43 -2.62 6.60 39.54
CA ILE A 43 -1.47 6.23 38.71
C ILE A 43 -0.84 7.49 38.11
N THR A 44 -1.61 8.30 37.41
CA THR A 44 -1.10 9.52 36.76
C THR A 44 -0.72 10.63 37.73
N LYS A 45 -1.29 10.64 38.94
CA LYS A 45 -0.97 11.62 39.99
C LYS A 45 0.41 11.38 40.62
N TYR A 46 0.76 10.10 40.81
CA TYR A 46 1.97 9.73 41.59
C TYR A 46 3.11 9.20 40.72
N SER A 47 2.88 8.93 39.41
CA SER A 47 3.90 8.47 38.50
C SER A 47 4.37 9.61 37.61
N VAL A 48 5.65 9.93 37.68
CA VAL A 48 6.31 10.92 36.80
C VAL A 48 6.75 10.29 35.50
N LEU A 49 7.10 9.00 35.55
CA LEU A 49 7.65 8.25 34.45
C LEU A 49 7.11 6.83 34.46
N PHE A 50 6.82 6.30 33.27
CA PHE A 50 6.50 4.90 33.03
C PHE A 50 7.60 4.26 32.20
N PHE A 51 7.93 3.00 32.48
CA PHE A 51 8.90 2.28 31.70
C PHE A 51 8.55 0.80 31.55
N VAL A 52 9.09 0.21 30.49
CA VAL A 52 9.01 -1.23 30.17
C VAL A 52 10.40 -1.69 29.83
N VAL A 53 10.76 -2.88 30.26
CA VAL A 53 12.02 -3.54 29.92
C VAL A 53 11.71 -4.74 29.03
N PHE A 54 12.33 -4.78 27.86
CA PHE A 54 12.36 -5.96 27.01
C PHE A 54 13.68 -6.69 27.19
N GLU A 55 13.59 -7.98 27.41
CA GLU A 55 14.74 -8.88 27.31
C GLU A 55 14.86 -9.34 25.85
N LEU A 56 15.97 -9.01 25.22
CA LEU A 56 16.36 -9.45 23.88
C LEU A 56 17.50 -10.47 24.05
N ASP A 57 17.83 -11.22 23.00
CA ASP A 57 18.76 -12.35 23.07
C ASP A 57 20.08 -12.07 23.85
N ASN A 58 20.64 -10.87 23.73
CA ASN A 58 21.92 -10.52 24.34
C ASN A 58 21.89 -9.19 25.12
N CYS A 59 20.73 -8.60 25.37
CA CYS A 59 20.64 -7.32 26.05
C CYS A 59 19.23 -7.02 26.56
N PHE A 60 19.14 -6.01 27.41
CA PHE A 60 17.87 -5.46 27.88
C PHE A 60 17.63 -4.10 27.24
N LEU A 61 16.44 -3.91 26.71
CA LEU A 61 16.02 -2.65 26.11
C LEU A 61 15.01 -1.98 27.03
N ILE A 62 15.38 -0.79 27.52
CA ILE A 62 14.50 0.02 28.37
C ILE A 62 13.80 1.05 27.50
N LEU A 63 12.47 1.04 27.54
CA LEU A 63 11.60 2.03 26.92
C LEU A 63 10.91 2.80 28.02
N ALA A 64 11.03 4.14 28.03
CA ALA A 64 10.33 4.93 29.03
C ALA A 64 9.68 6.18 28.45
N ARG A 65 8.62 6.62 29.12
CA ARG A 65 7.86 7.83 28.79
C ARG A 65 7.54 8.63 30.04
N LYS A 66 7.69 9.95 29.96
CA LYS A 66 7.21 10.84 31.01
C LYS A 66 5.69 10.93 30.95
N ALA A 67 5.02 10.90 32.11
CA ALA A 67 3.55 10.89 32.18
C ALA A 67 2.90 12.09 31.47
N GLN A 68 3.57 13.25 31.44
CA GLN A 68 3.06 14.51 30.90
C GLN A 68 3.68 14.90 29.55
N ASP A 69 4.65 14.13 29.03
CA ASP A 69 5.29 14.42 27.75
C ASP A 69 4.90 13.39 26.68
N LEU A 70 4.06 13.81 25.75
CA LEU A 70 3.64 12.97 24.63
C LEU A 70 4.61 13.01 23.44
N ARG A 71 5.56 13.95 23.41
CA ARG A 71 6.42 14.22 22.26
C ARG A 71 7.73 13.48 22.28
N SER A 72 8.22 13.11 23.46
CA SER A 72 9.49 12.42 23.61
C SER A 72 9.32 11.03 24.23
N ALA A 73 10.31 10.19 23.99
CA ALA A 73 10.40 8.85 24.56
C ALA A 73 11.88 8.50 24.79
N TYR A 74 12.12 7.70 25.78
CA TYR A 74 13.44 7.22 26.18
C TYR A 74 13.66 5.81 25.64
N ILE A 75 14.86 5.57 25.11
CA ILE A 75 15.29 4.25 24.70
C ILE A 75 16.75 4.04 25.05
N GLN A 76 17.04 2.98 25.79
CA GLN A 76 18.40 2.61 26.17
C GLN A 76 18.58 1.11 26.17
N GLN A 77 19.70 0.66 25.63
CA GLN A 77 20.15 -0.73 25.70
C GLN A 77 21.11 -0.90 26.89
N LEU A 78 20.91 -1.97 27.64
CA LEU A 78 21.79 -2.40 28.75
C LEU A 78 22.26 -3.83 28.51
N SER A 79 23.49 -4.15 28.92
CA SER A 79 24.00 -5.52 28.98
C SER A 79 23.41 -6.31 30.13
N ASP A 80 23.22 -5.63 31.27
CA ASP A 80 22.75 -6.26 32.51
C ASP A 80 21.55 -5.51 33.10
N LEU A 81 20.57 -6.25 33.60
CA LEU A 81 19.40 -5.68 34.23
C LEU A 81 19.68 -5.26 35.66
N LYS A 82 19.39 -4.03 36.01
CA LYS A 82 19.41 -3.54 37.40
C LYS A 82 18.26 -4.16 38.18
N LYS A 83 18.49 -4.44 39.47
CA LYS A 83 17.44 -4.97 40.37
C LYS A 83 16.35 -3.95 40.69
N SER A 84 16.67 -2.67 40.67
CA SER A 84 15.73 -1.58 40.88
C SER A 84 16.14 -0.36 40.05
N PHE A 85 15.17 0.47 39.69
CA PHE A 85 15.35 1.69 38.94
C PHE A 85 14.88 2.88 39.75
N SER A 86 15.65 4.00 39.69
CA SER A 86 15.31 5.30 40.22
C SER A 86 15.16 6.30 39.08
N LEU A 87 14.62 7.49 39.31
CA LEU A 87 14.53 8.54 38.28
C LEU A 87 15.89 8.97 37.74
N GLU A 88 16.94 8.89 38.56
CA GLU A 88 18.32 9.25 38.20
C GLU A 88 18.91 8.29 37.14
N ASP A 89 18.36 7.08 37.00
CA ASP A 89 18.78 6.11 36.00
C ASP A 89 18.33 6.50 34.58
N PHE A 90 17.40 7.44 34.46
CA PHE A 90 16.85 7.88 33.17
C PHE A 90 17.48 9.21 32.76
N ASN A 91 18.58 9.13 32.00
CA ASN A 91 19.29 10.32 31.50
C ASN A 91 18.41 11.16 30.57
N GLU A 92 18.23 12.44 30.92
CA GLU A 92 17.43 13.39 30.14
C GLU A 92 17.86 13.49 28.67
N ASN A 93 19.16 13.38 28.38
CA ASN A 93 19.69 13.45 27.02
C ASN A 93 19.32 12.26 26.13
N LEU A 94 18.80 11.18 26.69
CA LEU A 94 18.33 9.99 25.94
C LEU A 94 16.82 10.02 25.66
N PHE A 95 16.12 11.09 26.06
CA PHE A 95 14.76 11.34 25.59
C PHE A 95 14.82 11.97 24.20
N ILE A 96 14.38 11.25 23.22
CA ILE A 96 14.39 11.64 21.81
C ILE A 96 12.95 11.89 21.31
N PRO A 97 12.76 12.64 20.20
CA PRO A 97 11.46 12.84 19.60
C PRO A 97 10.77 11.49 19.30
N LEU A 98 9.46 11.42 19.50
CA LEU A 98 8.68 10.19 19.36
C LEU A 98 8.80 9.54 17.97
N THR A 99 8.98 10.36 16.92
CA THR A 99 9.22 9.88 15.55
C THR A 99 10.54 9.11 15.43
N ASP A 100 11.61 9.66 16.03
CA ASP A 100 12.94 9.05 16.00
C ASP A 100 13.01 7.83 16.92
N PHE A 101 12.33 7.90 18.07
CA PHE A 101 12.14 6.76 18.96
C PHE A 101 11.50 5.58 18.21
N LYS A 102 10.40 5.80 17.47
CA LYS A 102 9.73 4.73 16.72
C LYS A 102 10.63 4.11 15.65
N LYS A 103 11.46 4.92 14.98
CA LYS A 103 12.44 4.43 14.01
C LYS A 103 13.52 3.59 14.69
N GLN A 104 14.09 4.12 15.78
CA GLN A 104 15.14 3.42 16.54
C GLN A 104 14.59 2.12 17.15
N LEU A 105 13.40 2.16 17.73
CA LEU A 105 12.72 0.96 18.22
C LEU A 105 12.51 -0.08 17.11
N GLY A 106 12.08 0.37 15.92
CA GLY A 106 11.95 -0.48 14.75
C GLY A 106 13.26 -1.21 14.41
N THR A 107 14.37 -0.51 14.47
CA THR A 107 15.70 -1.10 14.21
C THR A 107 16.06 -2.20 15.22
N TYR A 108 15.75 -2.02 16.50
CA TYR A 108 15.96 -3.05 17.53
C TYR A 108 15.14 -4.32 17.27
N PHE A 109 13.96 -4.18 16.67
CA PHE A 109 13.10 -5.30 16.26
C PHE A 109 13.38 -5.79 14.82
N GLY A 110 14.46 -5.29 14.18
CA GLY A 110 14.84 -5.72 12.83
C GLY A 110 14.03 -5.08 11.68
N LEU A 111 13.24 -4.05 11.93
CA LEU A 111 12.45 -3.38 10.89
C LEU A 111 13.35 -2.48 10.03
N ASN A 112 13.71 -2.96 8.86
CA ASN A 112 14.58 -2.28 7.89
C ASN A 112 13.84 -1.82 6.63
N VAL A 113 12.52 -1.92 6.60
CA VAL A 113 11.69 -1.53 5.46
C VAL A 113 11.22 -0.10 5.64
N THR A 114 11.58 0.76 4.69
CA THR A 114 11.25 2.20 4.72
C THR A 114 10.30 2.63 3.61
N ASP A 115 10.31 1.95 2.47
CA ASP A 115 9.43 2.20 1.32
C ASP A 115 8.75 0.89 0.90
N ILE A 116 7.42 0.87 0.97
CA ILE A 116 6.56 -0.28 0.61
C ILE A 116 5.77 -0.03 -0.67
N GLU A 117 6.08 1.04 -1.38
CA GLU A 117 5.45 1.31 -2.67
C GLU A 117 5.93 0.30 -3.71
N GLU A 118 5.00 -0.40 -4.34
CA GLU A 118 5.32 -1.37 -5.38
C GLU A 118 5.20 -0.75 -6.78
N ASN A 119 4.37 0.30 -6.90
CA ASN A 119 4.12 0.97 -8.17
C ASN A 119 4.06 2.49 -7.97
N SER A 120 4.98 3.20 -8.60
CA SER A 120 5.06 4.67 -8.52
C SER A 120 3.82 5.38 -9.07
N ASP A 121 3.12 4.79 -10.07
CA ASP A 121 1.90 5.39 -10.63
C ASP A 121 0.73 5.32 -9.66
N ASP A 122 0.63 4.22 -8.89
CA ASP A 122 -0.42 4.10 -7.88
C ASP A 122 -0.24 5.14 -6.77
N ALA A 123 1.02 5.48 -6.44
CA ALA A 123 1.32 6.57 -5.51
C ALA A 123 0.91 7.93 -6.08
N LEU A 124 1.17 8.18 -7.35
CA LEU A 124 0.73 9.38 -8.07
C LEU A 124 -0.79 9.46 -8.15
N PHE A 125 -1.46 8.36 -8.48
CA PHE A 125 -2.92 8.30 -8.55
C PHE A 125 -3.60 8.54 -7.19
N ARG A 126 -3.02 8.01 -6.10
CA ARG A 126 -3.50 8.24 -4.72
C ARG A 126 -3.13 9.61 -4.15
N GLY A 127 -2.28 10.37 -4.83
CA GLY A 127 -1.77 11.66 -4.35
C GLY A 127 -0.76 11.58 -3.19
N LYS A 128 -0.49 10.37 -2.65
CA LYS A 128 0.48 10.13 -1.58
C LYS A 128 1.09 8.74 -1.69
N LYS A 129 2.34 8.60 -1.23
CA LYS A 129 2.96 7.28 -1.06
C LYS A 129 2.28 6.50 0.07
N LYS A 130 2.42 5.17 0.03
CA LYS A 130 2.06 4.33 1.17
C LYS A 130 2.90 4.73 2.39
N GLU A 131 2.27 4.77 3.56
CA GLU A 131 3.00 5.07 4.78
C GLU A 131 4.04 3.98 5.07
N SER A 132 5.24 4.40 5.45
CA SER A 132 6.30 3.49 5.85
C SER A 132 5.86 2.64 7.03
N PRO A 133 6.23 1.34 7.07
CA PRO A 133 5.91 0.49 8.19
C PRO A 133 6.48 1.06 9.50
N SER A 134 5.67 1.04 10.53
CA SER A 134 6.09 1.40 11.88
C SER A 134 6.04 0.17 12.77
N ILE A 135 7.00 0.02 13.67
CA ILE A 135 6.99 -1.06 14.66
C ILE A 135 5.69 -1.05 15.49
N ARG A 136 5.05 0.10 15.61
CA ARG A 136 3.74 0.23 16.26
C ARG A 136 2.63 -0.61 15.61
N ASN A 137 2.79 -0.99 14.36
CA ASN A 137 1.78 -1.76 13.63
C ASN A 137 1.77 -3.24 14.03
N ILE A 138 2.71 -3.69 14.90
CA ILE A 138 2.63 -5.02 15.54
C ILE A 138 1.69 -5.06 16.75
N VAL A 139 1.39 -3.92 17.37
CA VAL A 139 0.57 -3.84 18.61
C VAL A 139 -0.78 -4.55 18.50
N PRO A 140 -1.49 -4.50 17.34
CA PRO A 140 -2.71 -5.27 17.17
C PRO A 140 -2.58 -6.78 17.42
N TYR A 141 -1.40 -7.36 17.23
CA TYR A 141 -1.15 -8.78 17.49
C TYR A 141 -0.83 -9.09 18.97
N LEU A 142 -0.46 -8.08 19.76
CA LEU A 142 0.02 -8.25 21.11
C LEU A 142 -1.04 -8.02 22.19
N ILE A 143 -2.10 -7.25 21.88
CA ILE A 143 -3.03 -6.74 22.90
C ILE A 143 -4.47 -7.18 22.62
N GLN A 144 -5.04 -7.83 23.62
CA GLN A 144 -6.47 -8.09 23.75
C GLN A 144 -6.97 -7.42 25.03
N ASN A 145 -7.46 -6.17 24.90
CA ASN A 145 -8.01 -5.46 26.07
C ASN A 145 -9.41 -5.98 26.43
N GLN A 146 -9.89 -5.63 27.61
CA GLN A 146 -11.13 -6.09 28.20
C GLN A 146 -12.36 -5.99 27.26
N ASN A 147 -12.50 -4.90 26.53
CA ASN A 147 -13.64 -4.68 25.63
C ASN A 147 -13.47 -5.39 24.28
N LEU A 148 -12.24 -5.67 23.89
CA LEU A 148 -11.91 -6.31 22.62
C LEU A 148 -12.05 -7.83 22.71
N ILE A 149 -11.53 -8.45 23.76
CA ILE A 149 -11.48 -9.91 23.90
C ILE A 149 -12.87 -10.55 23.91
N THR A 150 -13.90 -9.78 24.21
CA THR A 150 -15.30 -10.20 24.19
C THR A 150 -16.13 -9.51 23.08
N SER A 151 -15.44 -8.87 22.13
CA SER A 151 -16.12 -8.15 21.06
C SER A 151 -16.60 -9.11 19.97
N LYS A 152 -17.87 -8.97 19.58
CA LYS A 152 -18.44 -9.69 18.44
C LYS A 152 -18.14 -9.06 17.07
N THR A 153 -17.58 -7.84 17.04
CA THR A 153 -17.43 -7.06 15.83
C THR A 153 -15.99 -6.69 15.50
N LEU A 154 -15.14 -6.59 16.51
CA LEU A 154 -13.72 -6.22 16.35
C LEU A 154 -12.84 -7.37 16.82
N LEU A 155 -11.91 -7.81 15.96
CA LEU A 155 -10.94 -8.87 16.31
C LEU A 155 -9.63 -8.30 16.84
N PHE A 156 -9.15 -7.22 16.28
CA PHE A 156 -7.83 -6.67 16.57
C PHE A 156 -7.92 -5.27 17.19
N TYR A 157 -6.94 -4.97 18.01
CA TYR A 157 -6.81 -3.67 18.64
C TYR A 157 -6.72 -2.55 17.60
N ARG A 158 -7.55 -1.51 17.75
CA ARG A 158 -7.66 -0.33 16.86
C ARG A 158 -8.21 -0.61 15.44
N PHE A 159 -8.88 -1.74 15.20
CA PHE A 159 -9.53 -2.01 13.91
C PHE A 159 -10.86 -1.23 13.70
N ASN A 160 -11.27 -0.43 14.66
CA ASN A 160 -12.28 0.62 14.46
C ASN A 160 -11.78 1.71 13.48
N ASP A 161 -10.46 1.90 13.34
CA ASP A 161 -9.84 2.73 12.33
C ASP A 161 -9.54 1.86 11.07
N GLN A 162 -10.22 2.16 9.97
CA GLN A 162 -10.10 1.41 8.72
C GLN A 162 -8.70 1.50 8.12
N GLU A 163 -8.01 2.63 8.29
CA GLU A 163 -6.65 2.80 7.80
C GLU A 163 -5.67 1.91 8.59
N LYS A 164 -5.83 1.84 9.91
CA LYS A 164 -5.05 0.93 10.76
C LYS A 164 -5.31 -0.54 10.42
N LYS A 165 -6.59 -0.90 10.21
CA LYS A 165 -6.93 -2.26 9.72
C LYS A 165 -6.20 -2.58 8.42
N ARG A 166 -6.30 -1.69 7.43
CA ARG A 166 -5.66 -1.87 6.13
C ARG A 166 -4.14 -1.99 6.24
N GLN A 167 -3.49 -1.10 7.00
CA GLN A 167 -2.05 -1.14 7.24
C GLN A 167 -1.61 -2.46 7.90
N THR A 168 -2.33 -2.93 8.91
CA THR A 168 -2.02 -4.18 9.62
C THR A 168 -2.08 -5.37 8.67
N ILE A 169 -3.11 -5.45 7.82
CA ILE A 169 -3.27 -6.52 6.82
C ILE A 169 -2.15 -6.45 5.76
N GLU A 170 -1.95 -5.30 5.13
CA GLU A 170 -0.96 -5.13 4.06
C GLU A 170 0.47 -5.38 4.55
N GLN A 171 0.77 -5.02 5.80
CA GLN A 171 2.11 -5.09 6.37
C GLN A 171 2.38 -6.41 7.11
N PHE A 172 1.40 -7.30 7.25
CA PHE A 172 1.59 -8.61 7.88
C PHE A 172 2.80 -9.35 7.31
N ARG A 173 2.96 -9.38 5.98
CA ARG A 173 4.09 -10.02 5.29
C ARG A 173 5.47 -9.44 5.67
N ILE A 174 5.51 -8.18 6.11
CA ILE A 174 6.75 -7.54 6.59
C ILE A 174 7.01 -8.00 8.02
N PHE A 175 6.01 -7.91 8.89
CA PHE A 175 6.16 -8.27 10.30
C PHE A 175 6.32 -9.78 10.54
N ALA A 176 5.77 -10.62 9.65
CA ALA A 176 6.03 -12.05 9.63
C ALA A 176 7.42 -12.42 9.04
N GLY A 177 8.20 -11.43 8.59
CA GLY A 177 9.53 -11.65 8.02
C GLY A 177 9.56 -12.29 6.64
N PHE A 178 8.48 -12.18 5.86
CA PHE A 178 8.42 -12.77 4.52
C PHE A 178 9.10 -11.92 3.47
N VAL A 179 9.16 -10.61 3.68
CA VAL A 179 9.70 -9.63 2.75
C VAL A 179 10.56 -8.58 3.47
N ASP A 180 11.56 -8.09 2.76
CA ASP A 180 12.44 -6.99 3.17
C ASP A 180 12.37 -5.83 2.17
N GLN A 181 13.20 -4.79 2.34
CA GLN A 181 13.26 -3.65 1.43
C GLN A 181 13.59 -4.05 -0.01
N ARG A 182 14.42 -5.07 -0.20
CA ARG A 182 14.83 -5.55 -1.53
C ARG A 182 13.65 -6.10 -2.33
N TYR A 183 12.69 -6.75 -1.66
CA TYR A 183 11.46 -7.22 -2.31
C TYR A 183 10.70 -6.06 -2.97
N PHE A 184 10.49 -4.95 -2.25
CA PHE A 184 9.76 -3.80 -2.77
C PHE A 184 10.52 -3.11 -3.90
N LEU A 185 11.84 -2.95 -3.79
CA LEU A 185 12.67 -2.43 -4.87
C LEU A 185 12.60 -3.29 -6.13
N CYS A 186 12.64 -4.61 -6.00
CA CYS A 186 12.48 -5.51 -7.14
C CYS A 186 11.09 -5.37 -7.78
N LYS A 187 10.02 -5.22 -6.99
CA LYS A 187 8.66 -4.99 -7.52
C LYS A 187 8.55 -3.65 -8.25
N GLN A 188 9.13 -2.58 -7.72
CA GLN A 188 9.21 -1.28 -8.40
C GLN A 188 9.92 -1.41 -9.74
N ASN A 189 11.10 -2.03 -9.76
CA ASN A 189 11.87 -2.24 -10.99
C ASN A 189 11.09 -3.05 -12.03
N ILE A 190 10.42 -4.13 -11.63
CA ILE A 190 9.57 -4.92 -12.53
C ILE A 190 8.46 -4.04 -13.12
N ASN A 191 7.81 -3.20 -12.32
CA ASN A 191 6.74 -2.33 -12.80
C ASN A 191 7.26 -1.27 -13.78
N GLU A 192 8.42 -0.67 -13.51
CA GLU A 192 9.07 0.28 -14.43
C GLU A 192 9.47 -0.38 -15.75
N LEU A 193 10.07 -1.56 -15.68
CA LEU A 193 10.43 -2.34 -16.87
C LEU A 193 9.19 -2.74 -17.68
N ASN A 194 8.10 -3.13 -17.02
CA ASN A 194 6.83 -3.42 -17.70
C ASN A 194 6.25 -2.21 -18.42
N LYS A 195 6.36 -1.00 -17.83
CA LYS A 195 5.95 0.25 -18.50
C LYS A 195 6.80 0.51 -19.73
N LYS A 196 8.13 0.37 -19.60
CA LYS A 196 9.05 0.52 -20.72
C LYS A 196 8.75 -0.49 -21.82
N LEU A 197 8.52 -1.75 -21.46
CA LEU A 197 8.15 -2.82 -22.38
C LEU A 197 6.89 -2.49 -23.18
N ARG A 198 5.81 -2.06 -22.50
CA ARG A 198 4.55 -1.67 -23.18
C ARG A 198 4.76 -0.53 -24.17
N ARG A 199 5.59 0.46 -23.83
CA ARG A 199 5.93 1.57 -24.75
C ARG A 199 6.65 1.08 -25.98
N LEU A 200 7.68 0.24 -25.82
CA LEU A 200 8.44 -0.32 -26.92
C LEU A 200 7.60 -1.25 -27.81
N GLU A 201 6.76 -2.09 -27.23
CA GLU A 201 5.85 -2.95 -27.99
C GLU A 201 4.81 -2.12 -28.80
N ALA A 202 4.35 -1.01 -28.25
CA ALA A 202 3.46 -0.09 -28.95
C ALA A 202 4.18 0.63 -30.10
N GLN A 203 5.42 1.07 -29.89
CA GLN A 203 6.26 1.69 -30.91
C GLN A 203 6.59 0.71 -32.03
N ARG A 204 6.99 -0.53 -31.70
CA ARG A 204 7.24 -1.60 -32.67
C ARG A 204 6.02 -1.85 -33.54
N LYS A 205 4.84 -2.03 -32.93
CA LYS A 205 3.58 -2.24 -33.64
C LYS A 205 3.21 -1.06 -34.56
N TRP A 206 3.50 0.16 -34.13
CA TRP A 206 3.28 1.35 -34.92
C TRP A 206 4.22 1.38 -36.15
N GLU A 207 5.49 1.06 -35.98
CA GLU A 207 6.46 0.95 -37.09
C GLU A 207 6.10 -0.16 -38.07
N GLU A 208 5.77 -1.36 -37.60
CA GLU A 208 5.30 -2.46 -38.43
C GLU A 208 4.08 -2.06 -39.28
N ASN A 209 3.11 -1.38 -38.68
CA ASN A 209 1.93 -0.89 -39.40
C ASN A 209 2.28 0.17 -40.45
N ASN A 210 3.23 1.06 -40.13
CA ASN A 210 3.71 2.06 -41.09
C ASN A 210 4.45 1.40 -42.24
N LYS A 211 5.31 0.41 -41.96
CA LYS A 211 6.01 -0.36 -42.99
C LYS A 211 5.04 -1.04 -43.96
N ILE A 212 3.97 -1.68 -43.44
CA ILE A 212 2.94 -2.30 -44.28
C ILE A 212 2.21 -1.27 -45.15
N LYS A 213 1.92 -0.07 -44.59
CA LYS A 213 1.29 1.01 -45.37
C LYS A 213 2.21 1.54 -46.46
N SER A 214 3.48 1.76 -46.16
CA SER A 214 4.49 2.18 -47.13
C SER A 214 4.70 1.16 -48.23
N ASP A 215 4.76 -0.11 -47.90
CA ASP A 215 4.90 -1.18 -48.91
C ASP A 215 3.71 -1.22 -49.87
N ARG A 216 2.48 -1.05 -49.39
CA ARG A 216 1.30 -0.92 -50.23
C ARG A 216 1.36 0.32 -51.14
N ARG A 217 1.72 1.49 -50.58
CA ARG A 217 1.86 2.72 -51.36
C ARG A 217 2.91 2.60 -52.46
N LEU A 218 4.07 2.05 -52.15
CA LEU A 218 5.13 1.81 -53.14
C LEU A 218 4.66 0.88 -54.25
N ARG A 219 3.99 -0.23 -53.94
CA ARG A 219 3.42 -1.12 -55.00
C ARG A 219 2.43 -0.39 -55.88
N ASP A 220 1.55 0.40 -55.30
CA ASP A 220 0.58 1.20 -56.07
C ASP A 220 1.29 2.23 -56.98
N LEU A 221 2.33 2.90 -56.45
CA LEU A 221 3.12 3.88 -57.22
C LEU A 221 3.92 3.21 -58.34
N PHE A 222 4.51 2.03 -58.08
CA PHE A 222 5.21 1.27 -59.12
C PHE A 222 4.25 0.77 -60.22
N SER A 223 3.04 0.35 -59.87
CA SER A 223 2.00 -0.07 -60.81
C SER A 223 1.56 1.12 -61.67
N GLN A 224 1.35 2.30 -61.07
CA GLN A 224 1.02 3.53 -61.78
C GLN A 224 2.15 3.96 -62.72
N PHE A 225 3.40 3.92 -62.26
CA PHE A 225 4.57 4.24 -63.08
C PHE A 225 4.68 3.29 -64.28
N SER A 226 4.56 1.98 -64.05
CA SER A 226 4.58 0.96 -65.11
C SER A 226 3.53 1.19 -66.19
N SER A 227 2.32 1.54 -65.78
CA SER A 227 1.20 1.80 -66.76
C SER A 227 1.43 3.02 -67.60
N ILE A 228 2.17 4.03 -67.12
CA ILE A 228 2.48 5.27 -67.83
C ILE A 228 3.67 5.07 -68.79
N VAL A 229 4.72 4.40 -68.30
CA VAL A 229 5.95 4.19 -69.04
C VAL A 229 5.84 3.03 -70.05
N GLY A 230 4.80 2.18 -69.93
CA GLY A 230 4.61 1.02 -70.81
C GLY A 230 5.63 -0.11 -70.58
N TYR A 231 6.36 -0.08 -69.46
CA TYR A 231 7.38 -1.05 -69.09
C TYR A 231 6.94 -1.84 -67.91
N ASN A 232 6.93 -3.17 -68.02
CA ASN A 232 6.50 -4.03 -66.92
C ASN A 232 7.58 -4.10 -65.85
N LEU A 233 7.40 -3.33 -64.76
CA LEU A 233 8.23 -3.39 -63.59
C LEU A 233 7.73 -4.50 -62.68
N ASN A 234 8.61 -5.43 -62.32
CA ASN A 234 8.29 -6.36 -61.21
C ASN A 234 7.97 -5.55 -59.94
N PRO A 235 6.94 -5.94 -59.20
CA PRO A 235 6.60 -5.22 -57.99
C PRO A 235 7.73 -5.43 -56.95
N TYR A 236 8.51 -4.36 -56.74
CA TYR A 236 9.47 -4.31 -55.64
C TYR A 236 8.77 -4.17 -54.30
N ASN A 237 9.22 -4.92 -53.31
CA ASN A 237 8.81 -4.68 -51.93
C ASN A 237 9.69 -3.60 -51.28
N LEU A 238 9.25 -3.03 -50.16
CA LEU A 238 10.00 -1.98 -49.45
C LEU A 238 11.41 -2.40 -49.08
N GLU A 239 11.62 -3.66 -48.70
CA GLU A 239 12.96 -4.19 -48.27
C GLU A 239 13.93 -4.27 -49.43
N GLU A 240 13.47 -4.66 -50.61
CA GLU A 240 14.28 -4.71 -51.83
C GLU A 240 14.66 -3.31 -52.30
N VAL A 241 13.71 -2.37 -52.21
CA VAL A 241 13.91 -0.96 -52.59
C VAL A 241 14.93 -0.29 -51.67
N LEU A 242 14.88 -0.56 -50.34
CA LEU A 242 15.79 0.03 -49.38
C LEU A 242 17.19 -0.57 -49.38
N LYS A 243 17.42 -1.69 -50.07
CA LYS A 243 18.77 -2.24 -50.22
C LYS A 243 19.64 -1.40 -51.17
N ASP A 244 19.10 -0.93 -52.26
CA ASP A 244 19.81 -0.06 -53.24
C ASP A 244 18.86 0.94 -53.91
N PRO A 245 18.45 1.98 -53.13
CA PRO A 245 17.47 2.95 -53.62
C PRO A 245 18.00 3.79 -54.77
N LEU A 246 19.29 4.12 -54.78
CA LEU A 246 19.90 5.01 -55.79
C LEU A 246 19.91 4.38 -57.16
N THR A 247 20.26 3.11 -57.24
CA THR A 247 20.29 2.36 -58.52
C THR A 247 18.89 2.17 -59.06
N LEU A 248 17.90 1.93 -58.22
CA LEU A 248 16.50 1.82 -58.60
C LEU A 248 15.96 3.16 -59.15
N ILE A 249 16.19 4.26 -58.45
CA ILE A 249 15.76 5.60 -58.87
C ILE A 249 16.37 5.95 -60.23
N LYS A 250 17.69 5.77 -60.40
CA LYS A 250 18.35 6.02 -61.71
C LYS A 250 17.75 5.18 -62.84
N LYS A 251 17.38 3.93 -62.55
CA LYS A 251 16.76 3.03 -63.52
C LYS A 251 15.38 3.53 -63.96
N LEU A 252 14.57 3.99 -63.01
CA LEU A 252 13.24 4.55 -63.24
C LEU A 252 13.36 5.88 -63.99
N ASP A 253 14.31 6.72 -63.63
CA ASP A 253 14.56 8.00 -64.24
C ASP A 253 14.94 7.86 -65.74
N LYS A 254 15.82 6.92 -66.03
CA LYS A 254 16.18 6.60 -67.44
C LYS A 254 14.98 6.12 -68.27
N GLN A 255 14.04 5.39 -67.64
CA GLN A 255 12.81 4.97 -68.35
C GLN A 255 11.84 6.12 -68.58
N ARG A 256 11.77 7.09 -67.66
CA ARG A 256 11.01 8.34 -67.84
C ARG A 256 11.59 9.15 -69.01
N GLU A 257 12.92 9.27 -69.12
CA GLU A 257 13.57 10.00 -70.22
C GLU A 257 13.26 9.45 -71.62
N ASN A 258 13.07 8.15 -71.73
CA ASN A 258 12.73 7.48 -73.01
C ASN A 258 11.35 7.88 -73.56
N ILE A 259 10.48 8.57 -72.79
CA ILE A 259 9.14 9.00 -73.24
C ILE A 259 9.23 10.26 -74.11
N ASN A 260 10.31 11.04 -74.09
CA ASN A 260 10.29 12.37 -74.74
C ASN A 260 11.66 12.89 -75.18
N GLU A 261 11.90 12.90 -76.53
CA GLU A 261 13.08 13.51 -77.18
C GLU A 261 12.83 14.91 -77.73
N GLU A 262 11.60 15.48 -77.74
CA GLU A 262 11.27 16.62 -78.58
C GLU A 262 10.97 18.02 -77.98
N SER A 263 11.05 18.21 -76.65
CA SER A 263 10.78 19.56 -76.07
C SER A 263 11.50 19.85 -74.75
N GLN A 264 12.84 20.00 -74.82
CA GLN A 264 13.68 20.23 -73.65
C GLN A 264 13.36 21.48 -72.82
N GLU A 265 12.98 22.59 -73.38
CA GLU A 265 12.75 23.84 -72.66
C GLU A 265 11.39 23.81 -71.88
N PHE A 266 10.33 23.32 -72.49
CA PHE A 266 9.05 23.15 -71.82
C PHE A 266 9.12 22.12 -70.69
N LEU A 267 9.85 21.07 -70.94
CA LEU A 267 10.09 20.02 -69.94
C LEU A 267 10.88 20.53 -68.73
N ARG A 268 11.90 21.37 -68.96
CA ARG A 268 12.70 21.96 -67.88
C ARG A 268 11.84 22.85 -66.98
N GLN A 269 11.01 23.71 -67.51
CA GLN A 269 10.12 24.56 -66.73
C GLN A 269 9.09 23.74 -65.94
N LEU A 270 8.63 22.61 -66.50
CA LEU A 270 7.70 21.72 -65.84
C LEU A 270 8.37 20.99 -64.69
N GLU A 271 9.59 20.47 -64.90
CA GLU A 271 10.40 19.83 -63.88
C GLU A 271 10.73 20.76 -62.70
N GLU A 272 11.06 22.00 -62.98
CA GLU A 272 11.31 23.02 -61.95
C GLU A 272 10.08 23.21 -61.07
N LEU A 273 8.88 23.34 -61.66
CA LEU A 273 7.62 23.49 -60.90
C LEU A 273 7.22 22.22 -60.11
N ASP A 274 7.45 21.03 -60.69
CA ASP A 274 7.17 19.78 -60.04
C ASP A 274 8.16 19.51 -58.89
N SER A 275 9.43 19.94 -59.02
CA SER A 275 10.45 19.93 -57.98
C SER A 275 10.03 20.85 -56.81
N GLU A 276 9.64 22.11 -57.10
CA GLU A 276 9.15 23.02 -56.08
C GLU A 276 7.93 22.46 -55.32
N LEU A 277 6.96 21.89 -56.04
CA LEU A 277 5.79 21.26 -55.40
C LEU A 277 6.17 20.13 -54.44
N SER A 278 7.08 19.28 -54.84
CA SER A 278 7.54 18.14 -54.02
C SER A 278 8.24 18.59 -52.71
N VAL A 279 9.09 19.63 -52.80
CA VAL A 279 9.77 20.21 -51.63
C VAL A 279 8.77 20.81 -50.65
N GLU A 280 7.80 21.58 -51.13
CA GLU A 280 6.80 22.21 -50.28
C GLU A 280 5.80 21.17 -49.69
N GLU A 281 5.45 20.11 -50.42
CA GLU A 281 4.67 18.98 -49.91
C GLU A 281 5.42 18.20 -48.81
N GLY A 282 6.75 18.08 -48.94
CA GLY A 282 7.62 17.52 -47.92
C GLY A 282 7.60 18.30 -46.60
N LYS A 283 7.75 19.64 -46.71
CA LYS A 283 7.68 20.55 -45.56
C LYS A 283 6.30 20.51 -44.90
N ASN A 284 5.23 20.50 -45.68
CA ASN A 284 3.87 20.40 -45.11
C ASN A 284 3.66 19.12 -44.30
N ARG A 285 4.18 17.99 -44.78
CA ARG A 285 4.12 16.71 -44.05
C ARG A 285 4.93 16.72 -42.75
N GLU A 286 6.08 17.39 -42.74
CA GLU A 286 6.90 17.57 -41.53
C GLU A 286 6.14 18.38 -40.47
N LEU A 287 5.49 19.45 -40.86
CA LEU A 287 4.69 20.28 -39.96
C LEU A 287 3.48 19.51 -39.42
N ASP A 288 2.83 18.65 -40.21
CA ASP A 288 1.77 17.78 -39.76
C ASP A 288 2.24 16.81 -38.69
N ARG A 289 3.46 16.26 -38.81
CA ARG A 289 4.07 15.39 -37.77
C ARG A 289 4.33 16.17 -36.47
N LYS A 290 4.86 17.40 -36.60
CA LYS A 290 5.12 18.25 -35.42
C LYS A 290 3.82 18.58 -34.69
N LEU A 291 2.75 18.90 -35.40
CA LEU A 291 1.42 19.12 -34.81
C LEU A 291 0.86 17.88 -34.13
N LEU A 292 1.01 16.71 -34.74
CA LEU A 292 0.57 15.46 -34.16
C LEU A 292 1.29 15.18 -32.84
N ASN A 293 2.60 15.38 -32.80
CA ASN A 293 3.39 15.19 -31.59
C ASN A 293 2.98 16.14 -30.46
N ILE A 294 2.76 17.43 -30.80
CA ILE A 294 2.28 18.43 -29.83
C ILE A 294 0.93 17.99 -29.25
N ARG A 295 -0.02 17.62 -30.11
CA ARG A 295 -1.36 17.18 -29.66
C ARG A 295 -1.33 15.91 -28.81
N GLN A 296 -0.46 14.96 -29.12
CA GLN A 296 -0.27 13.76 -28.30
C GLN A 296 0.29 14.13 -26.93
N THR A 297 1.26 15.03 -26.90
CA THR A 297 1.85 15.52 -25.63
C THR A 297 0.83 16.29 -24.80
N GLN A 298 0.05 17.16 -25.43
CA GLN A 298 -1.05 17.88 -24.76
C GLN A 298 -2.11 16.93 -24.19
N LYS A 299 -2.45 15.87 -24.93
CA LYS A 299 -3.39 14.86 -24.47
C LYS A 299 -2.88 14.18 -23.19
N ILE A 300 -1.63 13.74 -23.19
CA ILE A 300 -1.00 13.12 -22.01
C ILE A 300 -0.97 14.11 -20.83
N GLN A 301 -0.61 15.37 -21.09
CA GLN A 301 -0.64 16.40 -20.04
C GLN A 301 -2.04 16.64 -19.50
N ASN A 302 -3.06 16.69 -20.36
CA ASN A 302 -4.44 16.86 -19.92
C ASN A 302 -4.95 15.66 -19.11
N GLU A 303 -4.55 14.46 -19.45
CA GLU A 303 -4.85 13.25 -18.66
C GLU A 303 -4.20 13.33 -17.28
N ILE A 304 -2.95 13.77 -17.20
CA ILE A 304 -2.24 14.01 -15.93
C ILE A 304 -2.94 15.11 -15.13
N LYS A 305 -3.25 16.26 -15.76
CA LYS A 305 -3.94 17.40 -15.14
C LYS A 305 -5.33 17.02 -14.61
N ASN A 306 -6.09 16.23 -15.36
CA ASN A 306 -7.40 15.75 -14.92
C ASN A 306 -7.28 14.79 -13.74
N GLY A 307 -6.24 13.96 -13.71
CA GLY A 307 -5.90 13.14 -12.54
C GLY A 307 -5.63 14.00 -11.30
N PHE A 308 -4.90 15.10 -11.43
CA PHE A 308 -4.65 16.05 -10.33
C PHE A 308 -5.89 16.85 -9.94
N ASN A 309 -6.71 17.31 -10.91
CA ASN A 309 -7.93 18.08 -10.64
C ASN A 309 -9.04 17.26 -9.99
N SER A 310 -8.96 15.92 -10.02
CA SER A 310 -9.86 15.06 -9.27
C SER A 310 -9.59 15.09 -7.74
N ILE A 311 -8.46 15.68 -7.34
CA ILE A 311 -8.10 15.91 -5.94
C ILE A 311 -8.46 17.37 -5.64
N GLU A 312 -9.48 17.62 -4.82
CA GLU A 312 -9.81 18.95 -4.32
C GLU A 312 -8.66 19.45 -3.42
N ILE A 313 -7.68 20.12 -4.05
CA ILE A 313 -6.56 20.72 -3.32
C ILE A 313 -6.92 22.18 -3.05
N PRO A 314 -7.02 22.59 -1.78
CA PRO A 314 -7.29 23.99 -1.47
C PRO A 314 -6.14 24.87 -2.00
N SER A 315 -6.45 25.84 -2.85
CA SER A 315 -5.50 26.80 -3.41
C SER A 315 -4.79 27.68 -2.35
N GLN A 316 -5.34 27.75 -1.16
CA GLN A 316 -4.72 28.31 0.03
C GLN A 316 -5.18 27.51 1.26
N ALA A 317 -4.35 26.57 1.71
CA ALA A 317 -4.59 25.92 2.99
C ALA A 317 -4.26 26.90 4.12
N LYS A 318 -5.27 27.52 4.71
CA LYS A 318 -5.14 28.15 6.01
C LYS A 318 -5.10 27.07 7.09
N ILE A 319 -3.94 26.43 7.24
CA ILE A 319 -3.74 25.49 8.33
C ILE A 319 -3.42 26.32 9.57
N TYR A 320 -4.32 26.27 10.54
CA TYR A 320 -4.14 26.94 11.83
C TYR A 320 -3.01 26.22 12.58
N LYS A 321 -1.84 26.86 12.64
CA LYS A 321 -0.60 26.29 13.16
C LYS A 321 -0.58 26.05 14.69
N SER A 322 -1.54 26.52 15.43
CA SER A 322 -1.48 26.54 16.90
C SER A 322 -2.78 26.37 17.65
N GLN A 323 -3.91 26.30 17.00
CA GLN A 323 -5.21 26.14 17.68
C GLN A 323 -6.07 25.08 17.02
N CYS A 324 -6.65 24.19 17.82
CA CYS A 324 -7.61 23.20 17.36
C CYS A 324 -8.86 23.91 16.79
N PRO A 325 -9.31 23.62 15.56
CA PRO A 325 -10.45 24.26 14.94
C PRO A 325 -11.81 23.91 15.63
N PHE A 326 -11.83 22.88 16.48
CA PHE A 326 -13.05 22.47 17.20
C PHE A 326 -13.13 23.01 18.63
N CYS A 327 -12.00 23.15 19.35
CA CYS A 327 -12.02 23.53 20.76
C CYS A 327 -11.13 24.73 21.09
N SER A 328 -10.45 25.31 20.10
CA SER A 328 -9.57 26.50 20.23
C SER A 328 -8.41 26.34 21.23
N SER A 329 -8.13 25.13 21.73
CA SER A 329 -6.97 24.88 22.59
C SER A 329 -5.68 24.90 21.81
N PHE A 330 -4.60 25.38 22.41
CA PHE A 330 -3.26 25.36 21.82
C PHE A 330 -2.67 23.96 21.89
N VAL A 331 -2.28 23.41 20.75
CA VAL A 331 -1.65 22.09 20.63
C VAL A 331 -0.37 22.23 19.80
N ASP A 332 0.75 22.23 20.48
CA ASP A 332 2.06 22.40 19.84
C ASP A 332 2.48 21.25 18.91
N SER A 333 1.95 20.02 19.12
CA SER A 333 2.24 18.85 18.26
C SER A 333 1.68 18.97 16.85
N LEU A 334 0.64 19.77 16.64
CA LEU A 334 0.06 20.01 15.31
C LEU A 334 0.96 20.85 14.39
N SER A 335 2.00 21.50 14.92
CA SER A 335 2.81 22.42 14.13
C SER A 335 3.75 21.73 13.13
N THR A 336 4.25 20.53 13.44
CA THR A 336 5.17 19.78 12.57
C THR A 336 4.41 19.13 11.44
N GLU A 337 3.34 18.42 11.77
CA GLU A 337 2.46 17.76 10.79
C GLU A 337 1.74 18.79 9.90
N ALA A 338 1.31 19.93 10.47
CA ALA A 338 0.73 21.04 9.71
C ALA A 338 1.76 21.71 8.78
N ASN A 339 3.04 21.77 9.16
CA ASN A 339 4.09 22.27 8.30
C ASN A 339 4.44 21.28 7.18
N GLU A 340 4.50 19.97 7.46
CA GLU A 340 4.70 18.95 6.44
C GLU A 340 3.54 18.92 5.43
N LEU A 341 2.30 18.99 5.89
CA LEU A 341 1.13 19.12 5.04
C LEU A 341 1.14 20.41 4.21
N THR A 342 1.50 21.54 4.85
CA THR A 342 1.64 22.83 4.16
C THR A 342 2.74 22.78 3.09
N ASN A 343 3.87 22.14 3.39
CA ASN A 343 4.96 21.98 2.43
C ASN A 343 4.55 21.07 1.26
N ALA A 344 3.83 19.98 1.53
CA ALA A 344 3.29 19.09 0.50
C ALA A 344 2.26 19.81 -0.40
N ILE A 345 1.34 20.58 0.18
CA ILE A 345 0.36 21.39 -0.55
C ILE A 345 1.08 22.48 -1.37
N ASN A 346 2.08 23.16 -0.79
CA ASN A 346 2.84 24.19 -1.49
C ASN A 346 3.67 23.61 -2.64
N TRP A 347 4.28 22.45 -2.45
CA TRP A 347 4.97 21.74 -3.52
C TRP A 347 4.00 21.36 -4.64
N LEU A 348 2.86 20.78 -4.31
CA LEU A 348 1.84 20.38 -5.27
C LEU A 348 1.25 21.59 -6.02
N ASN A 349 1.00 22.71 -5.32
CA ASN A 349 0.56 23.95 -5.94
C ASN A 349 1.63 24.55 -6.88
N LYS A 350 2.92 24.40 -6.56
CA LYS A 350 4.01 24.79 -7.46
C LYS A 350 4.03 23.93 -8.72
N GLU A 351 3.90 22.62 -8.60
CA GLU A 351 3.81 21.72 -9.75
C GLU A 351 2.58 22.03 -10.60
N LEU A 352 1.42 22.24 -9.99
CA LEU A 352 0.19 22.65 -10.71
C LEU A 352 0.32 24.02 -11.38
N ALA A 353 1.07 24.95 -10.81
CA ALA A 353 1.32 26.27 -11.39
C ALA A 353 2.20 26.24 -12.66
N ILE A 354 2.99 25.17 -12.85
CA ILE A 354 3.83 24.98 -14.04
C ILE A 354 2.98 24.53 -15.25
N PHE A 355 1.87 23.80 -15.03
CA PHE A 355 1.01 23.29 -16.12
C PHE A 355 0.44 24.39 -17.04
N PRO A 356 -0.05 25.54 -16.56
CA PRO A 356 -0.51 26.61 -17.45
C PRO A 356 0.59 27.16 -18.36
N ILE A 357 1.83 27.22 -17.87
CA ILE A 357 2.98 27.72 -18.64
C ILE A 357 3.28 26.78 -19.82
N PHE A 358 3.25 25.48 -19.58
CA PHE A 358 3.42 24.49 -20.64
C PHE A 358 2.27 24.52 -21.66
N ASP A 359 1.03 24.64 -21.21
CA ASP A 359 -0.15 24.72 -22.09
C ASP A 359 -0.08 25.97 -22.98
N GLU A 360 0.36 27.10 -22.44
CA GLU A 360 0.55 28.33 -23.18
C GLU A 360 1.71 28.21 -24.19
N THR A 361 2.81 27.58 -23.81
CA THR A 361 3.95 27.33 -24.70
C THR A 361 3.56 26.42 -25.86
N PHE A 362 2.78 25.38 -25.63
CA PHE A 362 2.28 24.51 -26.69
C PHE A 362 1.29 25.23 -27.62
N LYS A 363 0.42 26.07 -27.08
CA LYS A 363 -0.49 26.91 -27.91
C LYS A 363 0.26 27.88 -28.80
N ILE A 364 1.33 28.49 -28.26
CA ILE A 364 2.20 29.41 -29.05
C ILE A 364 2.89 28.64 -30.19
N GLU A 365 3.46 27.47 -29.88
CA GLU A 365 4.16 26.65 -30.86
C GLU A 365 3.18 26.02 -31.87
N GLU A 366 2.01 25.58 -31.46
CA GLU A 366 0.94 25.10 -32.36
C GLU A 366 0.52 26.22 -33.31
N LYS A 367 0.30 27.44 -32.80
CA LYS A 367 -0.05 28.61 -33.62
C LYS A 367 1.07 28.92 -34.60
N ARG A 368 2.32 28.95 -34.20
CA ARG A 368 3.46 29.18 -35.09
C ARG A 368 3.52 28.15 -36.21
N ILE A 369 3.31 26.88 -35.92
CA ILE A 369 3.29 25.81 -36.93
C ILE A 369 2.08 25.97 -37.87
N PHE A 370 0.93 26.40 -37.34
CA PHE A 370 -0.24 26.69 -38.16
C PHE A 370 0.03 27.85 -39.15
N ASP A 371 0.63 28.95 -38.68
CA ASP A 371 0.98 30.10 -39.50
C ASP A 371 2.01 29.71 -40.58
N GLU A 372 3.01 28.92 -40.23
CA GLU A 372 4.00 28.38 -41.17
C GLU A 372 3.37 27.45 -42.21
N LYS A 373 2.41 26.62 -41.80
CA LYS A 373 1.66 25.74 -42.69
C LYS A 373 0.77 26.49 -43.66
N GLU A 374 0.13 27.59 -43.24
CA GLU A 374 -0.69 28.44 -44.12
C GLU A 374 0.15 29.04 -45.23
N ILE A 375 1.36 29.49 -44.92
CA ILE A 375 2.32 30.02 -45.92
C ILE A 375 2.70 28.91 -46.92
N ILE A 376 2.98 27.71 -46.49
CA ILE A 376 3.34 26.58 -47.35
C ILE A 376 2.14 26.18 -48.25
N LEU A 377 0.94 26.12 -47.69
CA LEU A 377 -0.27 25.81 -48.44
C LEU A 377 -0.58 26.89 -49.52
N SER A 378 -0.32 28.15 -49.17
CA SER A 378 -0.43 29.26 -50.14
C SER A 378 0.55 29.08 -51.30
N ARG A 379 1.83 28.78 -51.04
CA ARG A 379 2.83 28.51 -52.07
C ARG A 379 2.46 27.30 -52.94
N LEU A 380 2.03 26.22 -52.33
CA LEU A 380 1.57 25.02 -53.04
C LEU A 380 0.44 25.34 -54.02
N THR A 381 -0.54 26.18 -53.60
CA THR A 381 -1.65 26.57 -54.45
C THR A 381 -1.20 27.46 -55.61
N GLU A 382 -0.25 28.36 -55.36
CA GLU A 382 0.32 29.24 -56.41
C GLU A 382 1.12 28.44 -57.44
N THR A 383 2.04 27.57 -56.98
CA THR A 383 2.87 26.74 -57.87
C THR A 383 2.00 25.79 -58.72
N ARG A 384 0.94 25.20 -58.11
CA ARG A 384 -0.05 24.39 -58.84
C ARG A 384 -0.75 25.20 -59.93
N LYS A 385 -1.16 26.44 -59.66
CA LYS A 385 -1.78 27.31 -60.65
C LYS A 385 -0.83 27.64 -61.81
N LYS A 386 0.45 27.98 -61.52
CA LYS A 386 1.48 28.22 -62.53
C LYS A 386 1.65 27.02 -63.43
N ARG A 387 1.73 25.83 -62.85
CA ARG A 387 1.83 24.57 -63.56
C ARG A 387 0.65 24.28 -64.45
N ASP A 388 -0.59 24.47 -63.96
CA ASP A 388 -1.82 24.20 -64.68
C ASP A 388 -2.00 25.22 -65.87
N ASN A 389 -1.55 26.46 -65.70
CA ASN A 389 -1.52 27.48 -66.80
C ASN A 389 -0.52 27.10 -67.90
N LEU A 390 0.70 26.63 -67.50
CA LEU A 390 1.71 26.20 -68.50
C LEU A 390 1.21 25.01 -69.31
N LEU A 391 0.45 24.09 -68.74
CA LEU A 391 -0.17 22.96 -69.41
C LEU A 391 -1.32 23.38 -70.38
N ARG A 392 -2.09 24.40 -69.99
CA ARG A 392 -3.25 24.90 -70.82
C ARG A 392 -2.84 25.59 -72.08
N ILE A 393 -1.66 26.26 -72.14
CA ILE A 393 -1.15 26.98 -73.24
C ILE A 393 -0.65 26.09 -74.42
N ASN A 394 -0.21 24.81 -74.06
CA ASN A 394 0.43 23.91 -75.04
C ASN A 394 -0.38 22.63 -75.31
N GLN A 395 -1.63 22.72 -75.70
CA GLN A 395 -2.54 21.57 -75.86
C GLN A 395 -2.08 20.52 -76.90
N ASN A 396 -1.27 20.82 -77.89
CA ASN A 396 -0.81 19.88 -78.93
C ASN A 396 0.44 19.09 -78.53
N LEU A 397 1.19 19.53 -77.51
CA LEU A 397 2.30 18.75 -76.83
C LEU A 397 1.80 17.91 -75.67
N LEU A 398 0.53 18.09 -75.32
CA LEU A 398 -0.09 17.61 -74.11
C LEU A 398 -0.12 16.07 -73.97
N ASN A 399 -0.30 15.31 -75.04
CA ASN A 399 -0.44 13.86 -74.90
C ASN A 399 0.88 13.15 -74.54
N LYS A 400 1.99 13.53 -75.17
CA LYS A 400 3.34 12.99 -74.86
C LYS A 400 3.88 13.58 -73.52
N ASN A 401 3.74 14.91 -73.38
CA ASN A 401 4.18 15.59 -72.12
C ASN A 401 3.31 15.27 -70.90
N SER A 402 2.04 14.96 -71.11
CA SER A 402 1.18 14.50 -69.98
C SER A 402 1.70 13.20 -69.35
N LEU A 403 2.14 12.23 -70.15
CA LEU A 403 2.69 10.96 -69.66
C LEU A 403 4.04 11.16 -68.97
N TYR A 404 4.94 11.98 -69.54
CA TYR A 404 6.24 12.31 -68.91
C TYR A 404 6.05 13.01 -67.56
N LYS A 405 5.15 13.96 -67.47
CA LYS A 405 4.80 14.68 -66.26
C LYS A 405 4.22 13.75 -65.21
N GLN A 406 3.27 12.90 -65.58
CA GLN A 406 2.68 11.93 -64.67
C GLN A 406 3.75 10.95 -64.15
N ALA A 407 4.65 10.48 -65.03
CA ALA A 407 5.78 9.64 -64.63
C ALA A 407 6.71 10.35 -63.63
N SER A 408 7.02 11.65 -63.88
CA SER A 408 7.85 12.47 -62.96
C SER A 408 7.20 12.63 -61.60
N ILE A 409 5.91 12.90 -61.52
CA ILE A 409 5.16 13.04 -60.26
C ILE A 409 5.21 11.73 -59.48
N ILE A 410 5.03 10.59 -60.15
CA ILE A 410 5.03 9.29 -59.49
C ILE A 410 6.43 8.92 -59.04
N LEU A 411 7.46 9.18 -59.88
CA LEU A 411 8.86 8.96 -59.48
C LEU A 411 9.19 9.77 -58.23
N TYR A 412 8.81 11.02 -58.16
CA TYR A 412 9.00 11.86 -56.99
C TYR A 412 8.30 11.31 -55.74
N LYS A 413 7.07 10.79 -55.90
CA LYS A 413 6.37 10.11 -54.79
C LYS A 413 7.07 8.86 -54.35
N ILE A 414 7.66 8.09 -55.27
CA ILE A 414 8.48 6.89 -54.95
C ILE A 414 9.72 7.32 -54.17
N GLU A 415 10.45 8.35 -54.62
CA GLU A 415 11.61 8.89 -53.90
C GLU A 415 11.27 9.34 -52.48
N ALA A 416 10.21 10.15 -52.35
CA ALA A 416 9.75 10.62 -51.05
C ALA A 416 9.35 9.48 -50.09
N GLU A 417 8.69 8.43 -50.62
CA GLU A 417 8.32 7.27 -49.81
C GLU A 417 9.57 6.45 -49.39
N ILE A 418 10.60 6.41 -50.24
CA ILE A 418 11.89 5.78 -49.95
C ILE A 418 12.63 6.56 -48.87
N GLU A 419 12.77 7.88 -49.00
CA GLU A 419 13.42 8.75 -48.01
C GLU A 419 12.79 8.60 -46.61
N LEU A 420 11.46 8.61 -46.55
CA LEU A 420 10.73 8.45 -45.30
C LEU A 420 11.04 7.12 -44.53
N ASN A 421 11.50 6.14 -45.26
CA ASN A 421 11.77 4.80 -44.68
C ASN A 421 13.27 4.49 -44.56
N THR A 422 14.15 5.44 -44.91
CA THR A 422 15.63 5.24 -44.86
C THR A 422 16.21 5.65 -43.51
N GLU A 423 15.48 6.33 -42.61
CA GLU A 423 15.93 6.72 -41.28
C GLU A 423 16.17 5.51 -40.39
N ALA A 424 17.18 5.59 -39.53
CA ALA A 424 17.75 4.53 -38.72
C ALA A 424 16.69 3.67 -38.02
N ARG A 425 16.72 2.38 -38.28
CA ARG A 425 15.88 1.38 -37.63
C ARG A 425 16.38 1.16 -36.20
N THR A 426 15.54 1.46 -35.24
CA THR A 426 15.77 1.05 -33.84
C THR A 426 15.52 -0.45 -33.75
N ASP A 427 16.47 -1.18 -33.20
CA ASP A 427 16.29 -2.62 -32.96
C ASP A 427 15.40 -2.83 -31.72
N PHE A 428 14.09 -2.68 -31.89
CA PHE A 428 13.13 -2.89 -30.81
C PHE A 428 13.12 -4.33 -30.30
N ASP A 429 13.41 -5.31 -31.15
CA ASP A 429 13.32 -6.71 -30.79
C ASP A 429 14.43 -7.07 -29.80
N ALA A 430 15.64 -6.57 -29.99
CA ALA A 430 16.75 -6.75 -29.05
C ALA A 430 16.46 -6.08 -27.68
N GLU A 431 15.92 -4.84 -27.69
CA GLU A 431 15.61 -4.13 -26.45
C GLU A 431 14.42 -4.77 -25.71
N ILE A 432 13.37 -5.18 -26.42
CA ILE A 432 12.21 -5.91 -25.87
C ILE A 432 12.67 -7.23 -25.26
N PHE A 433 13.52 -7.97 -25.96
CA PHE A 433 14.06 -9.24 -25.47
C PHE A 433 14.89 -9.05 -24.20
N TYR A 434 15.77 -8.04 -24.18
CA TYR A 434 16.56 -7.70 -23.00
C TYR A 434 15.67 -7.38 -21.80
N ILE A 435 14.65 -6.50 -21.97
CA ILE A 435 13.74 -6.13 -20.90
C ILE A 435 12.92 -7.32 -20.39
N LYS A 436 12.42 -8.18 -21.28
CA LYS A 436 11.70 -9.40 -20.90
C LYS A 436 12.57 -10.35 -20.07
N ASN A 437 13.83 -10.50 -20.44
CA ASN A 437 14.77 -11.29 -19.66
C ASN A 437 15.06 -10.70 -18.29
N GLU A 438 15.19 -9.38 -18.17
CA GLU A 438 15.39 -8.71 -16.88
C GLU A 438 14.16 -8.85 -15.98
N ILE A 439 12.96 -8.68 -16.53
CA ILE A 439 11.70 -8.93 -15.79
C ILE A 439 11.66 -10.38 -15.30
N GLN A 440 12.00 -11.34 -16.16
CA GLN A 440 12.00 -12.75 -15.80
C GLN A 440 13.02 -13.07 -14.70
N LYS A 441 14.24 -12.52 -14.77
CA LYS A 441 15.25 -12.67 -13.72
C LYS A 441 14.78 -12.14 -12.39
N LEU A 442 14.24 -10.90 -12.37
CA LEU A 442 13.70 -10.29 -11.15
C LEU A 442 12.51 -11.07 -10.59
N THR A 443 11.63 -11.56 -11.46
CA THR A 443 10.48 -12.38 -11.07
C THR A 443 10.93 -13.71 -10.47
N ASN A 444 11.88 -14.37 -11.08
CA ASN A 444 12.47 -15.62 -10.57
C ASN A 444 13.16 -15.40 -9.23
N LEU A 445 13.87 -14.28 -9.08
CA LEU A 445 14.52 -13.90 -7.83
C LEU A 445 13.49 -13.67 -6.72
N ILE A 446 12.40 -12.95 -7.00
CA ILE A 446 11.31 -12.74 -6.04
C ILE A 446 10.66 -14.06 -5.66
N ASN A 447 10.31 -14.90 -6.62
CA ASN A 447 9.66 -16.19 -6.37
C ASN A 447 10.58 -17.19 -5.67
N GLY A 448 11.88 -17.17 -5.97
CA GLY A 448 12.86 -18.04 -5.33
C GLY A 448 13.19 -17.67 -3.89
N LEU A 449 13.39 -16.36 -3.63
CA LEU A 449 13.80 -15.90 -2.30
C LEU A 449 12.61 -15.70 -1.35
N TYR A 450 11.52 -15.12 -1.84
CA TYR A 450 10.44 -14.67 -0.98
C TYR A 450 9.23 -15.61 -0.98
N ASN A 451 8.79 -16.05 -2.16
CA ASN A 451 7.62 -16.94 -2.35
C ASN A 451 6.43 -16.56 -1.42
N VAL A 452 6.08 -15.26 -1.46
CA VAL A 452 5.16 -14.64 -0.49
C VAL A 452 3.81 -15.35 -0.45
N ASP A 453 3.24 -15.69 -1.61
CA ASP A 453 1.93 -16.34 -1.69
C ASP A 453 1.92 -17.72 -1.01
N LYS A 454 2.98 -18.49 -1.22
CA LYS A 454 3.14 -19.79 -0.56
C LYS A 454 3.28 -19.63 0.96
N LYS A 455 4.16 -18.71 1.40
CA LYS A 455 4.34 -18.41 2.83
C LYS A 455 3.05 -17.91 3.49
N MET A 456 2.29 -17.04 2.82
CA MET A 456 0.99 -16.57 3.31
C MET A 456 -0.01 -17.71 3.47
N LYS A 457 -0.09 -18.63 2.51
CA LYS A 457 -0.96 -19.80 2.59
C LYS A 457 -0.53 -20.75 3.71
N GLU A 458 0.76 -21.11 3.77
CA GLU A 458 1.30 -21.97 4.83
C GLU A 458 1.08 -21.36 6.22
N SER A 459 1.21 -20.03 6.34
CA SER A 459 0.93 -19.33 7.59
C SER A 459 -0.54 -19.36 7.97
N GLN A 460 -1.44 -19.16 7.00
CA GLN A 460 -2.88 -19.28 7.24
C GLN A 460 -3.24 -20.70 7.69
N ASP A 461 -2.71 -21.72 7.02
CA ASP A 461 -2.94 -23.13 7.37
C ASP A 461 -2.39 -23.44 8.76
N PHE A 462 -1.20 -22.93 9.12
CA PHE A 462 -0.60 -23.08 10.43
C PHE A 462 -1.43 -22.41 11.54
N ILE A 463 -1.85 -21.16 11.32
CA ILE A 463 -2.69 -20.41 12.27
C ILE A 463 -4.01 -21.11 12.45
N ASN A 464 -4.69 -21.52 11.37
CA ASN A 464 -5.98 -22.21 11.43
C ASN A 464 -5.86 -23.58 12.13
N SER A 465 -4.80 -24.33 11.85
CA SER A 465 -4.54 -25.61 12.55
C SER A 465 -4.30 -25.38 14.06
N SER A 466 -3.45 -24.40 14.40
CA SER A 466 -3.15 -24.07 15.80
C SER A 466 -4.37 -23.56 16.56
N MET A 467 -5.20 -22.75 15.90
CA MET A 467 -6.44 -22.21 16.44
C MET A 467 -7.44 -23.33 16.74
N ASN A 468 -7.62 -24.27 15.83
CA ASN A 468 -8.55 -25.39 15.98
C ASN A 468 -8.04 -26.43 17.00
N ASP A 469 -6.72 -26.63 17.15
CA ASP A 469 -6.16 -27.46 18.22
C ASP A 469 -6.56 -26.95 19.61
N LEU A 470 -6.59 -25.63 19.82
CA LEU A 470 -7.05 -25.05 21.08
C LEU A 470 -8.58 -25.04 21.19
N ALA A 471 -9.27 -24.65 20.12
CA ALA A 471 -10.73 -24.48 20.11
C ALA A 471 -11.49 -25.76 20.50
N ASN A 472 -11.03 -26.91 20.02
CA ASN A 472 -11.64 -28.21 20.32
C ASN A 472 -11.51 -28.64 21.79
N ARG A 473 -10.74 -27.93 22.60
CA ARG A 473 -10.52 -28.20 24.02
C ARG A 473 -11.21 -27.19 24.96
N LEU A 474 -11.80 -26.15 24.38
CA LEU A 474 -12.53 -25.11 25.09
C LEU A 474 -14.04 -25.38 25.08
N ASP A 475 -14.73 -24.75 26.01
CA ASP A 475 -16.15 -24.98 26.29
C ASP A 475 -17.06 -24.14 25.40
N PHE A 476 -16.86 -24.23 24.07
CA PHE A 476 -17.80 -23.63 23.10
C PHE A 476 -19.17 -24.29 23.20
N GLU A 477 -20.21 -23.51 22.89
CA GLU A 477 -21.58 -24.02 22.83
C GLU A 477 -21.71 -25.21 21.86
N GLU A 478 -22.48 -26.24 22.25
CA GLU A 478 -22.68 -27.47 21.47
C GLU A 478 -23.26 -27.19 20.08
N SER A 479 -24.02 -26.10 19.91
CA SER A 479 -24.60 -25.70 18.61
C SER A 479 -23.56 -25.39 17.52
N TYR A 480 -22.30 -25.13 17.90
CA TYR A 480 -21.19 -24.85 16.98
C TYR A 480 -20.25 -26.02 16.79
N LYS A 481 -20.47 -27.13 17.47
CA LYS A 481 -19.63 -28.33 17.35
C LYS A 481 -20.12 -29.24 16.22
N PRO A 482 -19.21 -29.88 15.44
CA PRO A 482 -17.76 -29.82 15.55
C PRO A 482 -17.21 -28.48 15.07
N LEU A 483 -16.39 -27.85 15.91
CA LEU A 483 -15.88 -26.51 15.67
C LEU A 483 -14.81 -26.52 14.57
N LYS A 484 -14.96 -25.63 13.59
CA LYS A 484 -13.96 -25.41 12.54
C LYS A 484 -13.78 -23.91 12.30
N LEU A 485 -12.94 -23.30 13.11
CA LEU A 485 -12.60 -21.90 12.94
C LEU A 485 -11.68 -21.71 11.74
N ASP A 486 -11.98 -20.74 10.90
CA ASP A 486 -11.23 -20.36 9.71
C ASP A 486 -10.94 -18.87 9.73
N PHE A 487 -9.67 -18.53 9.82
CA PHE A 487 -9.17 -17.15 9.78
C PHE A 487 -8.53 -16.89 8.43
N ASN A 488 -8.94 -15.80 7.77
CA ASN A 488 -8.40 -15.38 6.48
C ASN A 488 -7.33 -14.28 6.65
N LEU A 489 -6.08 -14.60 6.37
CA LEU A 489 -4.95 -13.66 6.45
C LEU A 489 -5.00 -12.51 5.43
N SER A 490 -5.82 -12.59 4.40
CA SER A 490 -5.95 -11.52 3.41
C SER A 490 -6.98 -10.46 3.79
N THR A 491 -7.98 -10.82 4.58
CA THR A 491 -9.07 -9.92 5.02
C THR A 491 -9.10 -9.68 6.53
N PHE A 492 -8.42 -10.54 7.30
CA PHE A 492 -8.43 -10.57 8.76
C PHE A 492 -9.83 -10.79 9.33
N ASP A 493 -10.61 -11.61 8.66
CA ASP A 493 -11.92 -12.05 9.12
C ASP A 493 -11.86 -13.47 9.67
N LEU A 494 -12.65 -13.74 10.68
CA LEU A 494 -12.78 -15.03 11.36
C LEU A 494 -14.19 -15.57 11.22
N PHE A 495 -14.30 -16.84 10.84
CA PHE A 495 -15.56 -17.55 10.65
C PHE A 495 -15.50 -18.91 11.34
N ASN A 496 -16.65 -19.45 11.72
CA ASN A 496 -16.82 -20.89 11.90
C ASN A 496 -17.38 -21.49 10.63
N ILE A 497 -16.81 -22.57 10.15
CA ILE A 497 -17.31 -23.35 9.00
C ILE A 497 -18.22 -24.44 9.55
N ASN A 498 -19.51 -24.34 9.29
CA ASN A 498 -20.51 -25.30 9.71
C ASN A 498 -20.42 -26.61 8.88
N GLU A 499 -21.08 -27.66 9.34
CA GLU A 499 -21.10 -28.97 8.66
C GLU A 499 -21.66 -28.90 7.22
N ASP A 500 -22.60 -28.01 6.95
CA ASP A 500 -23.18 -27.74 5.63
C ASP A 500 -22.26 -26.91 4.71
N GLY A 501 -21.08 -26.51 5.19
CA GLY A 501 -20.15 -25.65 4.48
C GLY A 501 -20.48 -24.16 4.54
N SER A 502 -21.55 -23.76 5.21
CA SER A 502 -21.87 -22.36 5.45
C SER A 502 -20.90 -21.72 6.46
N ARG A 503 -20.76 -20.39 6.40
CA ARG A 503 -19.86 -19.64 7.28
C ARG A 503 -20.66 -18.81 8.27
N THR A 504 -20.39 -19.01 9.55
CA THR A 504 -20.92 -18.20 10.64
C THR A 504 -19.84 -17.20 11.07
N SER A 505 -20.10 -15.90 10.90
CA SER A 505 -19.17 -14.86 11.37
C SER A 505 -19.20 -14.73 12.89
N LEU A 506 -18.14 -14.16 13.47
CA LEU A 506 -18.07 -13.92 14.91
C LEU A 506 -19.30 -13.15 15.44
N SER A 507 -19.78 -12.17 14.67
CA SER A 507 -20.98 -11.38 15.04
C SER A 507 -22.29 -12.16 15.04
N GLN A 508 -22.35 -13.31 14.36
CA GLN A 508 -23.47 -14.21 14.29
C GLN A 508 -23.39 -15.33 15.33
N MET A 509 -22.25 -15.52 15.95
CA MET A 509 -22.13 -16.46 17.09
C MET A 509 -22.82 -15.84 18.31
N GLY A 510 -23.63 -16.63 18.99
CA GLY A 510 -24.23 -16.25 20.27
C GLY A 510 -23.19 -16.27 21.39
N SER A 511 -23.55 -15.80 22.58
CA SER A 511 -22.76 -15.89 23.82
C SER A 511 -21.41 -15.17 23.85
N GLY A 512 -21.15 -14.46 24.93
CA GLY A 512 -19.87 -13.81 25.20
C GLY A 512 -18.70 -14.80 25.34
N ALA A 513 -18.98 -16.02 25.80
CA ALA A 513 -17.99 -17.08 25.93
C ALA A 513 -17.46 -17.51 24.55
N ASN A 514 -18.31 -17.69 23.55
CA ASN A 514 -17.88 -18.04 22.19
C ASN A 514 -17.01 -16.93 21.57
N TRP A 515 -17.33 -15.66 21.82
CA TRP A 515 -16.49 -14.55 21.33
C TRP A 515 -15.14 -14.56 22.05
N LEU A 516 -15.11 -14.69 23.37
CA LEU A 516 -13.88 -14.81 24.16
C LEU A 516 -12.99 -15.95 23.63
N TYR A 517 -13.56 -17.14 23.48
CA TYR A 517 -12.81 -18.31 23.02
C TYR A 517 -12.30 -18.15 21.59
N SER A 518 -13.09 -17.54 20.72
CA SER A 518 -12.66 -17.25 19.34
C SER A 518 -11.47 -16.29 19.29
N HIS A 519 -11.50 -15.23 20.09
CA HIS A 519 -10.37 -14.30 20.24
C HIS A 519 -9.15 -15.02 20.83
N LEU A 520 -9.35 -15.76 21.91
CA LEU A 520 -8.26 -16.51 22.55
C LEU A 520 -7.58 -17.46 21.57
N CYS A 521 -8.35 -18.30 20.86
CA CYS A 521 -7.81 -19.26 19.90
C CYS A 521 -6.99 -18.57 18.82
N LEU A 522 -7.51 -17.49 18.27
CA LEU A 522 -6.83 -16.73 17.23
C LEU A 522 -5.51 -16.13 17.73
N PHE A 523 -5.52 -15.45 18.87
CA PHE A 523 -4.32 -14.76 19.37
C PHE A 523 -3.27 -15.71 19.95
N MET A 524 -3.68 -16.81 20.54
CA MET A 524 -2.77 -17.89 20.94
C MET A 524 -2.13 -18.54 19.71
N ALA A 525 -2.91 -18.75 18.61
CA ALA A 525 -2.38 -19.27 17.36
C ALA A 525 -1.38 -18.30 16.70
N PHE A 526 -1.64 -16.98 16.72
CA PHE A 526 -0.67 -15.98 16.27
C PHE A 526 0.61 -16.00 17.13
N THR A 527 0.45 -16.08 18.44
CA THR A 527 1.59 -16.11 19.36
C THR A 527 2.46 -17.35 19.12
N ARG A 528 1.85 -18.52 18.89
CA ARG A 528 2.55 -19.74 18.47
C ARG A 528 3.24 -19.56 17.12
N PHE A 529 2.57 -18.95 16.16
CA PHE A 529 3.13 -18.67 14.85
C PHE A 529 4.38 -17.78 14.94
N PHE A 530 4.33 -16.68 15.68
CA PHE A 530 5.48 -15.79 15.85
C PHE A 530 6.61 -16.45 16.66
N SER A 531 6.28 -17.26 17.66
CA SER A 531 7.26 -18.07 18.40
C SER A 531 7.96 -19.09 17.49
N HIS A 532 7.22 -19.73 16.58
CA HIS A 532 7.78 -20.68 15.63
C HIS A 532 8.69 -20.01 14.59
N HIS A 533 8.44 -18.76 14.29
CA HIS A 533 9.19 -17.96 13.32
C HIS A 533 10.04 -16.87 14.00
N ILE A 534 10.52 -17.09 15.21
CA ILE A 534 11.24 -16.09 16.02
C ILE A 534 12.45 -15.52 15.31
N ASP A 535 13.16 -16.33 14.51
CA ASP A 535 14.37 -15.92 13.78
C ASP A 535 14.07 -14.93 12.63
N THR A 536 12.84 -14.87 12.16
CA THR A 536 12.45 -14.06 10.98
C THR A 536 11.34 -13.06 11.27
N SER A 537 10.47 -13.37 12.22
CA SER A 537 9.37 -12.49 12.60
C SER A 537 9.86 -11.27 13.38
N LEU A 538 9.28 -10.11 13.06
CA LEU A 538 9.52 -8.85 13.78
C LEU A 538 8.52 -8.68 14.95
N VAL A 539 7.58 -9.60 15.11
CA VAL A 539 6.59 -9.60 16.20
C VAL A 539 7.10 -10.49 17.32
N PRO A 540 7.38 -9.95 18.52
CA PRO A 540 7.76 -10.77 19.65
C PRO A 540 6.58 -11.68 20.06
N PRO A 541 6.84 -12.91 20.53
CA PRO A 541 5.79 -13.82 20.98
C PRO A 541 5.29 -13.44 22.39
N ILE A 542 4.69 -12.26 22.49
CA ILE A 542 4.12 -11.68 23.71
C ILE A 542 2.63 -11.46 23.48
N LEU A 543 1.79 -11.82 24.43
CA LEU A 543 0.35 -11.61 24.39
C LEU A 543 -0.17 -11.07 25.72
N PHE A 544 -0.91 -9.96 25.65
CA PHE A 544 -1.62 -9.36 26.77
C PHE A 544 -3.11 -9.69 26.67
N LEU A 545 -3.67 -10.27 27.72
CA LEU A 545 -5.10 -10.56 27.87
C LEU A 545 -5.64 -9.82 29.10
N ASP A 546 -6.59 -8.88 28.90
CA ASP A 546 -7.16 -8.11 29.99
C ASP A 546 -8.54 -8.63 30.39
N GLN A 547 -8.63 -9.12 31.58
CA GLN A 547 -9.83 -9.61 32.26
C GLN A 547 -10.66 -10.61 31.43
N PRO A 548 -10.05 -11.67 30.88
CA PRO A 548 -10.78 -12.63 30.06
C PRO A 548 -11.92 -13.34 30.81
N SER A 549 -11.80 -13.57 32.12
CA SER A 549 -12.83 -14.26 32.90
C SER A 549 -14.10 -13.43 33.18
N GLN A 550 -14.12 -12.14 32.79
CA GLN A 550 -15.26 -11.27 33.08
C GLN A 550 -16.60 -11.76 32.51
N VAL A 551 -16.56 -12.60 31.46
CA VAL A 551 -17.75 -13.19 30.83
C VAL A 551 -18.47 -14.12 31.78
N TYR A 552 -17.73 -14.77 32.68
CA TYR A 552 -18.23 -15.75 33.64
C TYR A 552 -18.55 -15.14 35.00
N PHE A 553 -17.99 -13.97 35.30
CA PHE A 553 -18.23 -13.26 36.55
C PHE A 553 -18.80 -11.86 36.27
N PRO A 554 -20.01 -11.76 35.72
CA PRO A 554 -20.65 -10.46 35.54
C PRO A 554 -20.79 -9.79 36.90
N ILE A 555 -20.53 -8.46 36.94
CA ILE A 555 -20.73 -7.67 38.18
C ILE A 555 -22.22 -7.58 38.40
N THR A 556 -22.77 -8.52 39.17
CA THR A 556 -24.13 -8.37 39.71
C THR A 556 -24.10 -7.24 40.72
N PRO A 557 -24.95 -6.18 40.60
CA PRO A 557 -25.16 -5.23 41.69
C PRO A 557 -25.68 -6.04 42.90
N LYS A 558 -24.96 -6.01 44.00
CA LYS A 558 -25.57 -6.48 45.24
C LYS A 558 -26.78 -5.61 45.46
N GLU A 559 -27.95 -6.16 45.31
CA GLU A 559 -29.16 -5.57 45.88
C GLU A 559 -28.92 -5.36 47.37
N ASP A 560 -29.18 -4.15 47.85
CA ASP A 560 -29.11 -3.82 49.28
C ASP A 560 -30.09 -4.72 50.03
N SER A 561 -29.58 -5.79 50.61
CA SER A 561 -30.34 -6.63 51.53
C SER A 561 -30.56 -5.89 52.85
N ASN A 562 -31.52 -5.01 52.86
CA ASN A 562 -32.17 -4.48 54.06
C ASN A 562 -33.66 -4.37 53.83
N GLN A 563 -34.30 -5.51 53.66
CA GLN A 563 -35.67 -5.75 54.07
C GLN A 563 -35.79 -7.25 54.40
N LYS A 564 -35.79 -7.51 55.68
CA LYS A 564 -36.34 -8.74 56.23
C LYS A 564 -37.85 -8.65 56.04
N ASP A 565 -38.39 -9.40 55.10
CA ASP A 565 -39.77 -9.89 55.22
C ASP A 565 -39.75 -11.38 54.96
N ASP A 566 -40.19 -12.08 55.98
CA ASP A 566 -40.39 -13.51 56.08
C ASP A 566 -41.37 -14.02 54.99
N LYS A 567 -41.11 -15.23 54.58
CA LYS A 567 -41.98 -16.20 53.90
C LYS A 567 -42.03 -16.09 52.37
N THR A 568 -41.08 -16.81 51.75
CA THR A 568 -41.40 -17.85 50.75
C THR A 568 -40.13 -18.63 50.50
N GLY A 569 -40.20 -19.94 50.83
CA GLY A 569 -39.05 -20.81 50.90
C GLY A 569 -38.48 -21.24 49.56
N ASP A 570 -37.19 -21.53 49.59
CA ASP A 570 -36.51 -22.65 48.96
C ASP A 570 -36.89 -23.08 47.54
N LEU A 571 -36.67 -22.23 46.53
CA LEU A 571 -36.68 -22.70 45.14
C LEU A 571 -35.69 -21.98 44.19
N PHE A 572 -34.95 -20.96 44.64
CA PHE A 572 -34.00 -20.23 43.80
C PHE A 572 -32.50 -20.41 44.11
N ASP A 573 -32.14 -21.09 45.19
CA ASP A 573 -30.75 -21.18 45.66
C ASP A 573 -29.97 -22.35 45.05
N PHE A 574 -30.60 -23.41 44.54
CA PHE A 574 -29.93 -24.57 43.99
C PHE A 574 -29.43 -24.37 42.55
N ASP A 575 -30.16 -23.63 41.72
CA ASP A 575 -29.73 -23.35 40.35
C ASP A 575 -28.58 -22.32 40.30
N ASP A 576 -28.57 -21.34 41.21
CA ASP A 576 -27.54 -20.28 41.23
C ASP A 576 -26.14 -20.81 41.73
N GLN A 577 -26.13 -21.85 42.62
CA GLN A 577 -24.90 -22.47 43.05
C GLN A 577 -24.30 -23.41 41.98
N ASN A 578 -25.11 -24.18 41.28
CA ASN A 578 -24.67 -25.05 40.19
C ASN A 578 -24.14 -24.23 38.99
N LEU A 579 -24.80 -23.15 38.64
CA LEU A 579 -24.34 -22.22 37.58
C LEU A 579 -23.01 -21.58 37.94
N ARG A 580 -22.80 -21.18 39.20
CA ARG A 580 -21.50 -20.62 39.67
C ARG A 580 -20.39 -21.67 39.66
N GLU A 581 -20.68 -22.93 39.97
CA GLU A 581 -19.69 -24.01 39.89
C GLU A 581 -19.32 -24.34 38.44
N ASP A 582 -20.25 -24.27 37.49
CA ASP A 582 -20.01 -24.47 36.08
C ASP A 582 -19.19 -23.31 35.50
N ASP A 583 -19.49 -22.07 35.85
CA ASP A 583 -18.71 -20.90 35.45
C ASP A 583 -17.26 -20.97 35.93
N ILE A 584 -17.05 -21.37 37.18
CA ILE A 584 -15.70 -21.56 37.75
C ILE A 584 -14.95 -22.65 37.01
N ARG A 585 -15.61 -23.76 36.66
CA ARG A 585 -15.04 -24.88 35.90
C ARG A 585 -14.62 -24.44 34.49
N CYS A 586 -15.43 -23.63 33.80
CA CYS A 586 -15.08 -23.06 32.53
C CYS A 586 -13.85 -22.15 32.60
N VAL A 587 -13.73 -21.34 33.68
CA VAL A 587 -12.55 -20.50 33.91
C VAL A 587 -11.32 -21.36 34.23
N GLU A 588 -11.45 -22.38 35.04
CA GLU A 588 -10.35 -23.33 35.32
C GLU A 588 -9.87 -24.00 34.04
N ASN A 589 -10.79 -24.52 33.20
CA ASN A 589 -10.46 -25.10 31.90
C ASN A 589 -9.79 -24.09 30.99
N PHE A 590 -10.29 -22.85 30.93
CA PHE A 590 -9.69 -21.77 30.17
C PHE A 590 -8.20 -21.57 30.51
N PHE A 591 -7.84 -21.47 31.79
CA PHE A 591 -6.45 -21.30 32.21
C PHE A 591 -5.62 -22.55 31.94
N ASP A 592 -6.16 -23.77 32.23
CA ASP A 592 -5.50 -25.03 31.92
C ASP A 592 -5.15 -25.16 30.46
N GLN A 593 -6.08 -24.76 29.53
CA GLN A 593 -5.84 -24.82 28.09
C GLN A 593 -4.80 -23.82 27.63
N ILE A 594 -4.75 -22.62 28.21
CA ILE A 594 -3.69 -21.64 27.92
C ILE A 594 -2.32 -22.21 28.31
N ILE A 595 -2.19 -22.77 29.52
CA ILE A 595 -0.94 -23.35 30.02
C ILE A 595 -0.50 -24.52 29.14
N ASP A 596 -1.42 -25.45 28.86
CA ASP A 596 -1.11 -26.63 28.04
C ASP A 596 -0.70 -26.22 26.61
N PHE A 597 -1.40 -25.25 26.01
CA PHE A 597 -1.07 -24.72 24.68
C PHE A 597 0.31 -24.05 24.66
N ASN A 598 0.64 -23.30 25.74
CA ASN A 598 1.94 -22.63 25.86
C ASN A 598 3.08 -23.65 26.02
N ASN A 599 2.88 -24.64 26.86
CA ASN A 599 3.83 -25.73 27.06
C ASN A 599 4.07 -26.53 25.78
N LYS A 600 3.01 -26.88 25.05
CA LYS A 600 3.12 -27.52 23.72
C LYS A 600 3.87 -26.65 22.74
N THR A 601 3.63 -25.35 22.74
CA THR A 601 4.34 -24.40 21.89
C THR A 601 5.83 -24.39 22.20
N LYS A 602 6.21 -24.34 23.47
CA LYS A 602 7.60 -24.45 23.94
C LYS A 602 8.27 -25.71 23.43
N GLN A 603 7.60 -26.86 23.57
CA GLN A 603 8.13 -28.15 23.12
C GLN A 603 8.34 -28.20 21.59
N GLN A 604 7.40 -27.64 20.81
CA GLN A 604 7.47 -27.61 19.36
C GLN A 604 8.54 -26.65 18.82
N ASN A 605 8.90 -25.62 19.57
CA ASN A 605 9.78 -24.53 19.15
C ASN A 605 11.17 -24.57 19.82
N SER A 606 11.73 -25.76 20.04
CA SER A 606 13.08 -25.93 20.60
C SER A 606 13.31 -25.21 21.93
N GLY A 607 12.26 -25.07 22.75
CA GLY A 607 12.34 -24.46 24.08
C GLY A 607 11.94 -22.97 24.13
N ILE A 608 11.60 -22.34 22.98
CA ILE A 608 11.11 -20.97 22.98
C ILE A 608 9.67 -20.92 23.47
N GLU A 609 9.50 -20.25 24.60
CA GLU A 609 8.21 -20.11 25.27
C GLU A 609 7.63 -18.72 25.04
N PRO A 610 6.40 -18.61 24.49
CA PRO A 610 5.70 -17.33 24.42
C PRO A 610 5.42 -16.73 25.81
N GLN A 611 5.49 -15.42 25.94
CA GLN A 611 5.11 -14.73 27.17
C GLN A 611 3.65 -14.31 27.11
N ILE A 612 2.81 -14.93 27.95
CA ILE A 612 1.38 -14.57 28.03
C ILE A 612 1.13 -13.87 29.35
N ILE A 613 0.70 -12.62 29.29
CA ILE A 613 0.45 -11.74 30.43
C ILE A 613 -1.05 -11.57 30.60
N ILE A 614 -1.60 -12.10 31.68
CA ILE A 614 -3.04 -12.05 31.95
C ILE A 614 -3.29 -11.17 33.17
N THR A 615 -4.14 -10.16 33.00
CA THR A 615 -4.69 -9.43 34.16
C THR A 615 -6.12 -9.91 34.38
N ASP A 616 -6.44 -10.40 35.58
CA ASP A 616 -7.75 -10.99 35.84
C ASP A 616 -8.24 -10.77 37.26
N HIS A 617 -9.52 -11.05 37.51
CA HIS A 617 -10.14 -11.09 38.80
C HIS A 617 -10.22 -12.50 39.38
N ALA A 618 -10.04 -13.53 38.55
CA ALA A 618 -10.01 -14.92 38.96
C ALA A 618 -8.90 -15.19 39.97
N ASP A 619 -9.15 -16.04 40.92
CA ASP A 619 -8.19 -16.44 41.95
C ASP A 619 -8.58 -17.78 42.61
N ASN A 620 -7.60 -18.45 43.20
CA ASN A 620 -7.76 -19.75 43.87
C ASN A 620 -8.37 -20.83 42.95
N LEU A 621 -8.07 -20.79 41.64
CA LEU A 621 -8.53 -21.78 40.69
C LEU A 621 -7.84 -23.12 40.89
N LYS A 622 -8.56 -24.22 40.65
CA LYS A 622 -8.01 -25.58 40.69
C LYS A 622 -7.56 -25.97 39.29
N LEU A 623 -6.27 -25.90 39.06
CA LEU A 623 -5.68 -26.27 37.75
C LEU A 623 -5.33 -27.77 37.75
N LYS A 624 -5.42 -28.38 36.56
CA LYS A 624 -5.03 -29.79 36.35
C LYS A 624 -3.50 -29.95 36.29
N ASN A 625 -2.81 -28.95 35.75
CA ASN A 625 -1.39 -28.95 35.48
C ASN A 625 -0.66 -27.86 36.29
N GLY A 626 -0.37 -28.10 37.55
CA GLY A 626 0.31 -27.15 38.43
C GLY A 626 -0.62 -26.46 39.42
N THR A 627 -0.09 -25.56 40.23
CA THR A 627 -0.89 -24.76 41.15
C THR A 627 -1.14 -23.38 40.55
N PHE A 628 -2.32 -22.81 40.83
CA PHE A 628 -2.63 -21.45 40.35
C PHE A 628 -1.62 -20.42 40.86
N ASP A 629 -1.07 -20.63 42.05
CA ASP A 629 -0.07 -19.76 42.65
C ASP A 629 1.24 -19.70 41.86
N ASP A 630 1.60 -20.75 41.13
CA ASP A 630 2.83 -20.80 40.34
C ASP A 630 2.81 -19.83 39.15
N ILE A 631 1.62 -19.48 38.68
CA ILE A 631 1.42 -18.54 37.55
C ILE A 631 1.06 -17.12 38.00
N VAL A 632 0.79 -16.90 39.28
CA VAL A 632 0.39 -15.59 39.82
C VAL A 632 1.61 -14.76 40.22
N VAL A 633 1.92 -13.73 39.46
CA VAL A 633 3.03 -12.82 39.76
C VAL A 633 2.66 -11.79 40.83
N ALA A 634 1.42 -11.31 40.87
CA ALA A 634 0.99 -10.30 41.84
C ALA A 634 -0.51 -10.39 42.14
N ARG A 635 -0.85 -10.22 43.40
CA ARG A 635 -2.24 -10.14 43.90
C ARG A 635 -2.55 -8.77 44.46
N TRP A 636 -3.39 -8.00 43.75
CA TRP A 636 -3.80 -6.66 44.18
C TRP A 636 -5.20 -6.70 44.75
N ARG A 637 -5.33 -6.99 46.04
CA ARG A 637 -6.63 -7.26 46.68
C ARG A 637 -7.10 -6.19 47.65
N ASN A 638 -6.25 -5.71 48.53
CA ASN A 638 -6.61 -4.75 49.56
C ASN A 638 -6.60 -3.31 49.04
N GLN A 639 -7.19 -2.36 49.78
CA GLN A 639 -7.21 -0.95 49.38
C GLN A 639 -5.82 -0.33 49.26
N THR A 640 -4.81 -0.94 49.87
CA THR A 640 -3.42 -0.51 49.86
C THR A 640 -2.59 -1.15 48.75
N SER A 641 -2.91 -2.36 48.28
CA SER A 641 -2.17 -3.08 47.28
C SER A 641 -2.69 -2.79 45.85
N GLY A 642 -1.82 -2.43 44.95
CA GLY A 642 -2.10 -2.13 43.54
C GLY A 642 -0.83 -1.87 42.76
N LEU A 643 -0.96 -1.43 41.51
CA LEU A 643 0.20 -1.02 40.70
C LEU A 643 1.01 0.09 41.39
N ILE A 644 0.35 0.93 42.15
CA ILE A 644 0.97 1.91 43.06
C ILE A 644 0.61 1.51 44.48
N ASP A 645 1.61 1.30 45.32
CA ASP A 645 1.43 1.04 46.72
C ASP A 645 1.07 2.32 47.47
N LYS A 646 -0.17 2.40 47.94
CA LYS A 646 -0.70 3.58 48.64
C LYS A 646 -0.13 3.73 50.06
N THR A 647 0.58 2.74 50.58
CA THR A 647 1.26 2.84 51.89
C THR A 647 2.52 3.68 51.83
N LEU A 648 3.02 3.99 50.62
CA LEU A 648 4.17 4.82 50.35
C LEU A 648 3.88 6.31 50.34
N PHE A 649 2.61 6.71 50.48
CA PHE A 649 2.11 8.09 50.45
C PHE A 649 1.21 8.37 51.70
#